data_ff475a822bee44a4765c5bb49b802a29
#
_entry.id   ff475a822bee44a4765c5bb49b802a29
#
_cell.length_a   1.000
_cell.length_b   1.000
_cell.length_c   1.000
_cell.angle_alpha   90.00
_cell.angle_beta   90.00
_cell.angle_gamma   90.00
#
_symmetry.space_group_name_H-M   'P 1'
#
loop_
_entity.id
_entity.type
_entity.pdbx_description
1 polymer ?
#
loop_
_entity_poly.entity_id
_entity_poly.type
_entity_poly.pdbx_seq_one_letter_code
_entity_poly.pdbx_strand_id
1 'polypeptide(L)'
;MTRHATRPSAKEVQQKGCLGRLPFRVDPIPLESARGYLCRVAHTYRYPGVGSLGELAGLRQLLGLEREDHAAQIAYALRLETAEWRRLCYKSTNDAGQYGPTSFFGQAIGGDRVNYGHPRVCPGCLRERPVWWGIWDLGLVCVCPIHRCLLENRCPSCRRKLRWQRPSVHECSCRFDLRKIETKAAGTDLVAINAAIYHAAGFPQGASETDLNGAGYAPALLALRLDSLLRIISFAGSLPERPSVFLHQSRFASHFDAAIQTSCAAEGLLRDWPRSFHKMLRRMGPAKVENSAMLSLNDAYGKLYNQLRTFPREEFGFLHNAFEDFVTQDWKGLVRGQLRHHSYSQWIGAAEAGRLIGTRRAAALVRNGELKGIFAKLRRGPHSECWIERESLNQWMAERTAQVSCLMPRREAAQALGLTRTTVLRVAKAGLIRDAKGPEHHRPRGIYLRRKDVMKIKGAFEKHAVPDRRDALRSEELMALRRAIWYLGPDSGLPAAIRAVVDGTLVPIAHTEQFPGITGYFFPLAQLRKYRPAVQARIRTGEFLCYTEAASMLGTTHEVIGKLAACGRLGIPTECPHGLSKLLPAADVERFRRRYVPVSVLAKRFGTSSKWLGEYLESRYSSHVLAVRLRTSRTMFVPRQIASRVRIPGKPTLA
;
A
#
# COMPACT_ATOMS: atom_id res chain seq x y z
N MET A 1 -19.31 -5.94 -21.82
CA MET A 1 -19.48 -6.92 -22.93
C MET A 1 -19.25 -8.31 -22.38
N THR A 2 -20.31 -8.97 -21.93
CA THR A 2 -20.30 -10.35 -21.43
C THR A 2 -20.19 -11.27 -22.64
N ARG A 3 -19.01 -11.90 -22.83
CA ARG A 3 -18.86 -12.99 -23.79
C ARG A 3 -19.75 -14.15 -23.30
N HIS A 4 -20.80 -14.44 -24.01
CA HIS A 4 -21.56 -15.66 -23.83
C HIS A 4 -20.61 -16.86 -23.92
N ALA A 5 -20.47 -17.61 -22.83
CA ALA A 5 -19.72 -18.85 -22.82
C ALA A 5 -20.48 -19.84 -23.74
N THR A 6 -19.99 -20.00 -24.97
CA THR A 6 -20.57 -20.90 -25.97
C THR A 6 -20.37 -22.34 -25.52
N ARG A 7 -21.39 -23.19 -25.74
CA ARG A 7 -21.25 -24.65 -25.60
C ARG A 7 -20.09 -25.14 -26.44
N PRO A 8 -19.19 -25.98 -25.90
CA PRO A 8 -18.13 -26.56 -26.72
C PRO A 8 -18.75 -27.32 -27.89
N SER A 9 -18.23 -27.17 -29.09
CA SER A 9 -18.71 -27.87 -30.26
C SER A 9 -18.47 -29.37 -30.13
N ALA A 10 -19.36 -30.19 -30.68
CA ALA A 10 -19.19 -31.65 -30.66
C ALA A 10 -17.82 -32.08 -31.24
N LYS A 11 -17.32 -31.38 -32.27
CA LYS A 11 -16.03 -31.64 -32.88
C LYS A 11 -14.84 -31.35 -31.95
N GLU A 12 -14.87 -30.23 -31.20
CA GLU A 12 -13.80 -29.87 -30.26
C GLU A 12 -13.73 -30.86 -29.08
N VAL A 13 -14.85 -31.38 -28.64
CA VAL A 13 -14.91 -32.33 -27.52
C VAL A 13 -14.55 -33.75 -27.97
N GLN A 14 -14.93 -34.18 -29.18
CA GLN A 14 -14.50 -35.44 -29.77
C GLN A 14 -12.99 -35.47 -30.05
N GLN A 15 -12.40 -34.39 -30.50
CA GLN A 15 -10.95 -34.28 -30.64
C GLN A 15 -10.18 -34.47 -29.32
N LYS A 16 -10.83 -34.25 -28.17
CA LYS A 16 -10.28 -34.50 -26.83
C LYS A 16 -10.59 -35.91 -26.28
N GLY A 17 -11.14 -36.82 -27.09
CA GLY A 17 -11.36 -38.21 -26.71
C GLY A 17 -12.62 -38.47 -25.90
N CYS A 18 -13.61 -37.58 -25.90
CA CYS A 18 -14.94 -37.86 -25.30
C CYS A 18 -15.64 -38.99 -26.05
N LEU A 19 -16.04 -40.03 -25.33
CA LEU A 19 -16.67 -41.22 -25.90
C LEU A 19 -18.18 -41.08 -26.19
N GLY A 20 -18.88 -40.20 -25.44
CA GLY A 20 -20.31 -40.06 -25.59
C GLY A 20 -20.95 -38.92 -24.80
N ARG A 21 -22.26 -38.87 -24.89
CA ARG A 21 -23.10 -37.85 -24.25
C ARG A 21 -24.35 -38.52 -23.66
N LEU A 22 -24.77 -38.09 -22.46
CA LEU A 22 -25.99 -38.62 -21.84
C LEU A 22 -27.23 -38.34 -22.70
N PRO A 23 -28.22 -39.24 -22.74
CA PRO A 23 -29.45 -39.07 -23.53
C PRO A 23 -30.25 -37.81 -23.15
N PHE A 24 -30.39 -37.52 -21.87
CA PHE A 24 -31.06 -36.30 -21.37
C PHE A 24 -30.23 -35.60 -20.31
N ARG A 25 -30.54 -34.34 -20.04
CA ARG A 25 -29.89 -33.53 -19.01
C ARG A 25 -30.52 -33.81 -17.65
N VAL A 26 -29.68 -33.93 -16.64
CA VAL A 26 -30.08 -33.87 -15.23
C VAL A 26 -29.65 -32.50 -14.70
N ASP A 27 -30.59 -31.67 -14.27
CA ASP A 27 -30.28 -30.34 -13.83
C ASP A 27 -29.55 -30.33 -12.48
N PRO A 28 -28.48 -29.51 -12.32
CA PRO A 28 -27.86 -29.30 -11.04
C PRO A 28 -28.82 -28.64 -10.05
N ILE A 29 -28.75 -29.06 -8.80
CA ILE A 29 -29.50 -28.43 -7.72
C ILE A 29 -28.65 -27.24 -7.16
N PRO A 30 -29.27 -26.09 -6.86
CA PRO A 30 -28.53 -25.00 -6.23
C PRO A 30 -27.77 -25.44 -4.97
N LEU A 31 -26.52 -25.03 -4.83
CA LEU A 31 -25.63 -25.37 -3.70
C LEU A 31 -25.26 -26.87 -3.59
N GLU A 32 -25.56 -27.68 -4.60
CA GLU A 32 -25.13 -29.08 -4.68
C GLU A 32 -23.62 -29.16 -4.96
N SER A 33 -22.94 -30.13 -4.35
CA SER A 33 -21.54 -30.46 -4.64
C SER A 33 -21.38 -31.06 -6.05
N ALA A 34 -20.30 -30.72 -6.78
CA ALA A 34 -20.00 -31.32 -8.08
C ALA A 34 -20.01 -32.85 -8.05
N ARG A 35 -19.38 -33.44 -7.05
CA ARG A 35 -19.31 -34.91 -6.90
C ARG A 35 -20.62 -35.51 -6.44
N GLY A 36 -21.37 -34.79 -5.62
CA GLY A 36 -22.76 -35.17 -5.30
C GLY A 36 -23.63 -35.18 -6.52
N TYR A 37 -23.57 -34.18 -7.35
CA TYR A 37 -24.24 -34.09 -8.64
C TYR A 37 -23.89 -35.29 -9.55
N LEU A 38 -22.60 -35.61 -9.70
CA LEU A 38 -22.16 -36.77 -10.47
C LEU A 38 -22.72 -38.09 -9.91
N CYS A 39 -22.73 -38.28 -8.59
CA CYS A 39 -23.36 -39.42 -7.96
C CYS A 39 -24.87 -39.51 -8.27
N ARG A 40 -25.56 -38.37 -8.24
CA ARG A 40 -27.00 -38.31 -8.55
C ARG A 40 -27.25 -38.60 -10.01
N VAL A 41 -26.46 -38.07 -10.94
CA VAL A 41 -26.50 -38.36 -12.37
C VAL A 41 -26.24 -39.84 -12.61
N ALA A 42 -25.17 -40.41 -12.03
CA ALA A 42 -24.87 -41.84 -12.17
C ALA A 42 -26.02 -42.72 -11.68
N HIS A 43 -26.63 -42.38 -10.56
CA HIS A 43 -27.82 -43.09 -10.05
C HIS A 43 -29.02 -43.00 -10.99
N THR A 44 -29.32 -41.80 -11.52
CA THR A 44 -30.42 -41.59 -12.47
C THR A 44 -30.29 -42.48 -13.70
N TYR A 45 -29.07 -42.66 -14.19
CA TYR A 45 -28.78 -43.53 -15.34
C TYR A 45 -28.48 -44.99 -14.98
N ARG A 46 -28.61 -45.36 -13.69
CA ARG A 46 -28.30 -46.69 -13.17
C ARG A 46 -26.85 -47.13 -13.45
N TYR A 47 -25.94 -46.20 -13.53
CA TYR A 47 -24.50 -46.50 -13.60
C TYR A 47 -23.98 -47.04 -12.26
N PRO A 48 -22.96 -47.93 -12.26
CA PRO A 48 -22.41 -48.47 -11.03
C PRO A 48 -21.74 -47.44 -10.12
N GLY A 49 -21.45 -46.25 -10.66
CA GLY A 49 -20.89 -45.15 -9.93
C GLY A 49 -20.37 -44.03 -10.83
N VAL A 50 -19.78 -43.04 -10.23
CA VAL A 50 -19.26 -41.81 -10.91
C VAL A 50 -18.21 -42.16 -11.98
N GLY A 51 -17.48 -43.28 -11.84
CA GLY A 51 -16.48 -43.76 -12.81
C GLY A 51 -17.00 -43.87 -14.23
N SER A 52 -18.19 -44.39 -14.37
CA SER A 52 -18.82 -44.56 -15.70
C SER A 52 -19.09 -43.25 -16.41
N LEU A 53 -19.34 -42.18 -15.67
CA LEU A 53 -19.46 -40.84 -16.25
C LEU A 53 -18.10 -40.28 -16.70
N GLY A 54 -17.03 -40.59 -15.96
CA GLY A 54 -15.68 -40.27 -16.37
C GLY A 54 -15.30 -41.00 -17.68
N GLU A 55 -15.58 -42.29 -17.76
CA GLU A 55 -15.35 -43.09 -18.97
C GLU A 55 -16.15 -42.54 -20.16
N LEU A 56 -17.41 -42.17 -19.97
CA LEU A 56 -18.23 -41.51 -20.99
C LEU A 56 -17.61 -40.22 -21.50
N ALA A 57 -17.00 -39.45 -20.61
CA ALA A 57 -16.26 -38.24 -20.95
C ALA A 57 -14.86 -38.51 -21.55
N GLY A 58 -14.47 -39.79 -21.72
CA GLY A 58 -13.13 -40.16 -22.24
C GLY A 58 -12.00 -40.07 -21.20
N LEU A 59 -12.32 -40.09 -19.93
CA LEU A 59 -11.37 -39.94 -18.83
C LEU A 59 -11.10 -41.29 -18.16
N ARG A 60 -9.83 -41.70 -18.12
CA ARG A 60 -9.42 -42.98 -17.52
C ARG A 60 -9.37 -43.02 -16.00
N GLN A 61 -9.37 -41.84 -15.35
CA GLN A 61 -9.26 -41.73 -13.90
C GLN A 61 -10.31 -40.80 -13.30
N LEU A 62 -10.90 -41.23 -12.20
CA LEU A 62 -11.84 -40.44 -11.40
C LEU A 62 -11.18 -39.27 -10.62
N LEU A 63 -9.88 -39.37 -10.35
CA LEU A 63 -9.12 -38.36 -9.68
C LEU A 63 -8.90 -37.17 -10.64
N GLY A 64 -9.46 -36.03 -10.28
CA GLY A 64 -9.26 -34.80 -11.05
C GLY A 64 -10.39 -34.48 -12.05
N LEU A 65 -11.60 -35.01 -11.86
CA LEU A 65 -12.75 -34.55 -12.63
C LEU A 65 -12.99 -33.05 -12.52
N GLU A 66 -12.53 -32.43 -11.43
CA GLU A 66 -12.59 -31.00 -11.20
C GLU A 66 -11.46 -30.21 -11.91
N ARG A 67 -10.56 -30.90 -12.61
CA ARG A 67 -9.48 -30.22 -13.36
C ARG A 67 -10.05 -29.44 -14.52
N GLU A 68 -9.50 -28.27 -14.75
CA GLU A 68 -9.90 -27.37 -15.84
C GLU A 68 -9.73 -28.04 -17.20
N ASP A 69 -8.68 -28.86 -17.37
CA ASP A 69 -8.39 -29.59 -18.62
C ASP A 69 -9.53 -30.49 -19.08
N HIS A 70 -10.38 -30.95 -18.14
CA HIS A 70 -11.48 -31.86 -18.40
C HIS A 70 -12.85 -31.16 -18.42
N ALA A 71 -12.91 -29.88 -18.11
CA ALA A 71 -14.18 -29.18 -17.90
C ALA A 71 -15.12 -29.26 -19.14
N ALA A 72 -14.56 -29.05 -20.33
CA ALA A 72 -15.34 -29.10 -21.57
C ALA A 72 -15.87 -30.52 -21.90
N GLN A 73 -15.03 -31.55 -21.69
CA GLN A 73 -15.41 -32.97 -21.95
C GLN A 73 -16.55 -33.42 -21.01
N ILE A 74 -16.40 -33.11 -19.70
CA ILE A 74 -17.40 -33.48 -18.70
C ILE A 74 -18.69 -32.70 -18.94
N ALA A 75 -18.62 -31.41 -19.17
CA ALA A 75 -19.79 -30.59 -19.47
C ALA A 75 -20.56 -31.13 -20.70
N TYR A 76 -19.84 -31.46 -21.76
CA TYR A 76 -20.42 -32.05 -22.97
C TYR A 76 -21.10 -33.39 -22.65
N ALA A 77 -20.40 -34.31 -21.98
CA ALA A 77 -20.95 -35.63 -21.63
C ALA A 77 -22.23 -35.52 -20.79
N LEU A 78 -22.29 -34.58 -19.86
CA LEU A 78 -23.40 -34.32 -18.94
C LEU A 78 -24.49 -33.39 -19.50
N ARG A 79 -24.37 -32.87 -20.71
CA ARG A 79 -25.26 -31.86 -21.30
C ARG A 79 -25.33 -30.53 -20.53
N LEU A 80 -24.23 -30.15 -19.88
CA LEU A 80 -24.08 -28.88 -19.19
C LEU A 80 -23.33 -27.85 -20.08
N GLU A 81 -23.51 -26.59 -19.73
CA GLU A 81 -22.55 -25.57 -20.16
C GLU A 81 -21.24 -25.73 -19.39
N THR A 82 -20.11 -25.44 -20.02
CA THR A 82 -18.80 -25.49 -19.34
C THR A 82 -18.76 -24.58 -18.12
N ALA A 83 -19.41 -23.41 -18.18
CA ALA A 83 -19.52 -22.48 -17.05
C ALA A 83 -20.35 -23.06 -15.89
N GLU A 84 -21.39 -23.87 -16.17
CA GLU A 84 -22.17 -24.53 -15.12
C GLU A 84 -21.34 -25.60 -14.41
N TRP A 85 -20.61 -26.42 -15.17
CA TRP A 85 -19.69 -27.39 -14.59
C TRP A 85 -18.61 -26.74 -13.72
N ARG A 86 -18.00 -25.67 -14.22
CA ARG A 86 -17.01 -24.89 -13.44
C ARG A 86 -17.58 -24.38 -12.13
N ARG A 87 -18.81 -23.84 -12.14
CA ARG A 87 -19.49 -23.39 -10.91
C ARG A 87 -19.68 -24.51 -9.90
N LEU A 88 -20.10 -25.68 -10.36
CA LEU A 88 -20.23 -26.87 -9.50
C LEU A 88 -18.90 -27.31 -8.89
N CYS A 89 -17.81 -27.19 -9.65
CA CYS A 89 -16.44 -27.48 -9.19
C CYS A 89 -15.79 -26.34 -8.41
N TYR A 90 -16.52 -25.27 -8.11
CA TYR A 90 -16.00 -24.08 -7.42
C TYR A 90 -14.89 -23.38 -8.21
N LYS A 91 -14.91 -23.47 -9.55
CA LYS A 91 -13.95 -22.80 -10.42
C LYS A 91 -14.54 -21.51 -10.99
N SER A 92 -13.73 -20.46 -11.05
CA SER A 92 -14.04 -19.26 -11.80
C SER A 92 -13.70 -19.46 -13.28
N THR A 93 -14.35 -18.72 -14.16
CA THR A 93 -14.00 -18.70 -15.60
C THR A 93 -12.60 -18.13 -15.86
N ASN A 94 -12.02 -17.45 -14.87
CA ASN A 94 -10.72 -16.79 -14.93
C ASN A 94 -9.63 -17.50 -14.12
N ASP A 95 -9.90 -18.68 -13.52
CA ASP A 95 -8.92 -19.37 -12.70
C ASP A 95 -7.78 -19.95 -13.55
N ALA A 96 -6.62 -19.36 -13.40
CA ALA A 96 -5.38 -19.87 -13.94
C ALA A 96 -4.68 -20.75 -12.89
N GLY A 97 -4.94 -22.08 -12.90
CA GLY A 97 -4.13 -23.02 -12.14
C GLY A 97 -4.85 -23.86 -11.08
N GLN A 98 -4.22 -24.98 -10.73
CA GLN A 98 -4.76 -26.02 -9.83
C GLN A 98 -4.89 -25.61 -8.36
N TYR A 99 -4.17 -24.57 -7.93
CA TYR A 99 -4.08 -24.08 -6.54
C TYR A 99 -4.46 -22.59 -6.37
N GLY A 100 -5.04 -22.00 -7.41
CA GLY A 100 -5.53 -20.63 -7.38
C GLY A 100 -6.73 -20.42 -6.44
N PRO A 101 -7.16 -19.19 -6.20
CA PRO A 101 -8.37 -18.90 -5.46
C PRO A 101 -9.56 -19.61 -6.12
N THR A 102 -10.36 -20.28 -5.29
CA THR A 102 -11.51 -21.07 -5.70
C THR A 102 -12.77 -20.24 -5.52
N SER A 103 -13.71 -20.28 -6.46
CA SER A 103 -14.99 -19.57 -6.37
C SER A 103 -16.06 -20.49 -5.77
N PHE A 104 -16.15 -20.52 -4.46
CA PHE A 104 -17.13 -21.32 -3.74
C PHE A 104 -18.51 -20.64 -3.79
N PHE A 105 -19.38 -21.09 -4.67
CA PHE A 105 -20.72 -20.50 -4.92
C PHE A 105 -20.69 -18.96 -5.09
N GLY A 106 -19.69 -18.46 -5.83
CA GLY A 106 -19.52 -17.04 -6.11
C GLY A 106 -18.63 -16.30 -5.12
N GLN A 107 -18.23 -16.93 -4.03
CA GLN A 107 -17.31 -16.35 -3.05
C GLN A 107 -15.87 -16.86 -3.29
N ALA A 108 -14.90 -15.94 -3.33
CA ALA A 108 -13.48 -16.31 -3.45
C ALA A 108 -12.98 -16.88 -2.11
N ILE A 109 -12.46 -18.11 -2.15
CA ILE A 109 -11.81 -18.77 -1.00
C ILE A 109 -10.50 -19.41 -1.42
N GLY A 110 -9.61 -19.69 -0.46
CA GLY A 110 -8.40 -20.49 -0.72
C GLY A 110 -8.78 -21.91 -1.17
N GLY A 111 -8.14 -22.41 -2.24
CA GLY A 111 -8.42 -23.75 -2.78
C GLY A 111 -8.09 -24.88 -1.81
N ASP A 112 -7.20 -24.64 -0.85
CA ASP A 112 -6.82 -25.55 0.24
C ASP A 112 -7.93 -25.76 1.29
N ARG A 113 -9.01 -24.96 1.24
CA ARG A 113 -10.15 -25.07 2.15
C ARG A 113 -11.19 -26.06 1.71
N VAL A 114 -11.15 -26.49 0.45
CA VAL A 114 -12.10 -27.43 -0.13
C VAL A 114 -11.57 -28.87 -0.04
N ASN A 115 -12.41 -29.75 0.52
CA ASN A 115 -12.14 -31.18 0.64
C ASN A 115 -12.78 -31.96 -0.51
N TYR A 116 -12.06 -32.16 -1.57
CA TYR A 116 -12.56 -32.96 -2.70
C TYR A 116 -12.48 -34.47 -2.47
N GLY A 117 -11.63 -34.93 -1.55
CA GLY A 117 -11.28 -36.37 -1.44
C GLY A 117 -12.09 -37.17 -0.43
N HIS A 118 -12.57 -36.54 0.64
CA HIS A 118 -13.07 -37.23 1.84
C HIS A 118 -14.50 -36.79 2.17
N PRO A 119 -15.50 -37.37 1.53
CA PRO A 119 -16.89 -36.96 1.69
C PRO A 119 -17.40 -37.13 3.13
N ARG A 120 -18.20 -36.16 3.55
CA ARG A 120 -18.91 -36.10 4.83
C ARG A 120 -20.37 -35.84 4.58
N VAL A 121 -21.25 -36.37 5.37
CA VAL A 121 -22.70 -36.30 5.12
C VAL A 121 -23.49 -36.12 6.40
N CYS A 122 -24.58 -35.37 6.32
CA CYS A 122 -25.63 -35.38 7.32
C CYS A 122 -26.71 -36.40 6.94
N PRO A 123 -26.90 -37.47 7.76
CA PRO A 123 -27.95 -38.44 7.47
C PRO A 123 -29.36 -37.83 7.50
N GLY A 124 -29.59 -36.82 8.36
CA GLY A 124 -30.86 -36.08 8.41
C GLY A 124 -31.18 -35.38 7.10
N CYS A 125 -30.23 -34.60 6.58
CA CYS A 125 -30.42 -33.95 5.27
C CYS A 125 -30.64 -34.94 4.13
N LEU A 126 -29.97 -36.10 4.14
CA LEU A 126 -30.20 -37.13 3.12
C LEU A 126 -31.57 -37.78 3.21
N ARG A 127 -32.19 -37.85 4.42
CA ARG A 127 -33.57 -38.32 4.59
C ARG A 127 -34.57 -37.35 4.00
N GLU A 128 -34.33 -36.05 4.21
CA GLU A 128 -35.21 -34.99 3.67
C GLU A 128 -35.08 -34.88 2.15
N ARG A 129 -33.84 -34.85 1.68
CA ARG A 129 -33.53 -34.71 0.26
C ARG A 129 -32.20 -35.41 -0.07
N PRO A 130 -32.20 -36.38 -1.02
CA PRO A 130 -30.98 -37.11 -1.38
C PRO A 130 -30.04 -36.26 -2.24
N VAL A 131 -29.55 -35.19 -1.67
CA VAL A 131 -28.62 -34.24 -2.26
C VAL A 131 -27.37 -34.12 -1.40
N TRP A 132 -26.22 -34.03 -2.04
CA TRP A 132 -24.96 -33.77 -1.34
C TRP A 132 -24.63 -32.29 -1.40
N TRP A 133 -24.79 -31.63 -0.30
CA TRP A 133 -24.59 -30.18 -0.21
C TRP A 133 -23.11 -29.80 -0.29
N GLY A 134 -22.78 -28.82 -1.14
CA GLY A 134 -21.41 -28.33 -1.32
C GLY A 134 -20.76 -27.79 -0.05
N ILE A 135 -21.55 -27.30 0.90
CA ILE A 135 -21.04 -26.84 2.19
C ILE A 135 -20.25 -27.93 2.94
N TRP A 136 -20.56 -29.19 2.74
CA TRP A 136 -19.86 -30.32 3.33
C TRP A 136 -18.48 -30.57 2.71
N ASP A 137 -18.21 -29.94 1.57
CA ASP A 137 -16.89 -29.98 0.94
C ASP A 137 -15.90 -28.98 1.61
N LEU A 138 -16.36 -28.07 2.48
CA LEU A 138 -15.46 -27.24 3.25
C LEU A 138 -14.75 -28.05 4.35
N GLY A 139 -13.44 -28.01 4.39
CA GLY A 139 -12.62 -28.82 5.29
C GLY A 139 -12.92 -28.64 6.77
N LEU A 140 -13.34 -27.45 7.20
CA LEU A 140 -13.70 -27.15 8.60
C LEU A 140 -15.14 -27.52 8.96
N VAL A 141 -16.02 -27.75 8.00
CA VAL A 141 -17.41 -28.10 8.29
C VAL A 141 -17.48 -29.54 8.83
N CYS A 142 -17.88 -29.67 10.07
CA CYS A 142 -17.98 -30.94 10.78
C CYS A 142 -19.34 -31.20 11.42
N VAL A 143 -20.25 -30.21 11.41
CA VAL A 143 -21.58 -30.27 11.98
C VAL A 143 -22.62 -29.81 10.95
N CYS A 144 -23.77 -30.43 10.95
CA CYS A 144 -24.97 -29.92 10.31
C CYS A 144 -25.76 -29.10 11.33
N PRO A 145 -25.80 -27.75 11.21
CA PRO A 145 -26.56 -26.92 12.15
C PRO A 145 -28.07 -27.12 12.02
N ILE A 146 -28.57 -27.54 10.85
CA ILE A 146 -29.99 -27.83 10.62
C ILE A 146 -30.45 -29.00 11.51
N HIS A 147 -29.70 -30.11 11.51
CA HIS A 147 -30.01 -31.31 12.28
C HIS A 147 -29.26 -31.39 13.61
N ARG A 148 -28.49 -30.37 13.94
CA ARG A 148 -27.68 -30.25 15.18
C ARG A 148 -26.84 -31.51 15.47
N CYS A 149 -26.26 -32.11 14.41
CA CYS A 149 -25.54 -33.36 14.50
C CYS A 149 -24.18 -33.27 13.81
N LEU A 150 -23.25 -34.12 14.26
CA LEU A 150 -21.98 -34.33 13.58
C LEU A 150 -22.24 -34.90 12.17
N LEU A 151 -21.42 -34.45 11.23
CA LEU A 151 -21.39 -35.09 9.90
C LEU A 151 -20.73 -36.45 10.03
N GLU A 152 -21.19 -37.40 9.20
CA GLU A 152 -20.61 -38.73 9.16
C GLU A 152 -19.64 -38.87 7.98
N ASN A 153 -18.44 -39.38 8.25
CA ASN A 153 -17.40 -39.63 7.24
C ASN A 153 -17.08 -41.12 7.07
N ARG A 154 -17.74 -41.99 7.82
CA ARG A 154 -17.58 -43.46 7.80
C ARG A 154 -18.92 -44.14 7.67
N CYS A 155 -18.93 -45.28 6.96
CA CYS A 155 -20.10 -46.14 6.92
C CYS A 155 -20.12 -47.03 8.20
N PRO A 156 -21.24 -47.09 8.92
CA PRO A 156 -21.36 -47.95 10.12
C PRO A 156 -21.30 -49.43 9.80
N SER A 157 -21.79 -49.86 8.64
CA SER A 157 -21.81 -51.27 8.22
C SER A 157 -20.40 -51.78 7.88
N CYS A 158 -19.70 -51.14 6.92
CA CYS A 158 -18.38 -51.63 6.50
C CYS A 158 -17.21 -50.91 7.21
N ARG A 159 -17.47 -49.94 8.10
CA ARG A 159 -16.49 -49.14 8.88
C ARG A 159 -15.48 -48.37 8.06
N ARG A 160 -15.54 -48.43 6.71
CA ARG A 160 -14.62 -47.70 5.82
C ARG A 160 -15.01 -46.23 5.74
N LYS A 161 -14.02 -45.37 5.49
CA LYS A 161 -14.29 -43.97 5.12
C LYS A 161 -15.18 -43.92 3.88
N LEU A 162 -16.12 -42.98 3.86
CA LEU A 162 -16.94 -42.74 2.69
C LEU A 162 -16.05 -42.36 1.50
N ARG A 163 -16.44 -42.80 0.32
CA ARG A 163 -15.73 -42.52 -0.94
C ARG A 163 -16.75 -42.08 -1.99
N TRP A 164 -16.28 -41.38 -3.00
CA TRP A 164 -17.12 -40.95 -4.11
C TRP A 164 -17.47 -42.09 -5.09
N GLN A 165 -16.64 -43.13 -5.12
CA GLN A 165 -16.94 -44.35 -5.90
C GLN A 165 -18.02 -45.15 -5.19
N ARG A 166 -19.29 -44.84 -5.51
CA ARG A 166 -20.49 -45.42 -4.92
C ARG A 166 -21.68 -45.28 -5.88
N PRO A 167 -22.74 -46.13 -5.71
CA PRO A 167 -23.82 -46.21 -6.67
C PRO A 167 -24.82 -45.05 -6.62
N SER A 168 -24.91 -44.38 -5.48
CA SER A 168 -25.81 -43.24 -5.31
C SER A 168 -25.36 -42.28 -4.22
N VAL A 169 -26.01 -41.13 -4.10
CA VAL A 169 -25.76 -40.13 -3.06
C VAL A 169 -25.99 -40.70 -1.67
N HIS A 170 -27.02 -41.55 -1.51
CA HIS A 170 -27.46 -42.09 -0.22
C HIS A 170 -26.97 -43.50 0.07
N GLU A 171 -26.20 -44.13 -0.82
CA GLU A 171 -25.63 -45.45 -0.57
C GLU A 171 -24.10 -45.43 -0.42
N CYS A 172 -23.59 -46.23 0.49
CA CYS A 172 -22.17 -46.54 0.58
C CYS A 172 -21.75 -47.50 -0.55
N SER A 173 -20.45 -47.60 -0.80
CA SER A 173 -19.89 -48.60 -1.73
C SER A 173 -20.23 -50.05 -1.33
N CYS A 174 -20.56 -50.34 -0.08
CA CYS A 174 -21.08 -51.64 0.40
C CYS A 174 -22.60 -51.79 0.30
N ARG A 175 -23.30 -50.87 -0.36
CA ARG A 175 -24.76 -50.82 -0.52
C ARG A 175 -25.53 -50.47 0.76
N PHE A 176 -24.88 -50.16 1.86
CA PHE A 176 -25.58 -49.66 3.06
C PHE A 176 -26.21 -48.31 2.78
N ASP A 177 -27.48 -48.14 3.17
CA ASP A 177 -28.20 -46.88 3.03
C ASP A 177 -27.78 -45.89 4.13
N LEU A 178 -27.08 -44.82 3.74
CA LEU A 178 -26.55 -43.78 4.63
C LEU A 178 -27.65 -42.98 5.36
N ARG A 179 -28.91 -43.03 4.87
CA ARG A 179 -30.05 -42.41 5.55
C ARG A 179 -30.43 -43.13 6.84
N LYS A 180 -30.04 -44.40 6.97
CA LYS A 180 -30.24 -45.22 8.16
C LYS A 180 -29.22 -45.00 9.26
N ILE A 181 -28.21 -44.15 9.02
CA ILE A 181 -27.22 -43.82 10.06
C ILE A 181 -27.92 -43.02 11.16
N GLU A 182 -27.75 -43.45 12.40
CA GLU A 182 -28.14 -42.67 13.57
C GLU A 182 -27.30 -41.42 13.71
N THR A 183 -27.96 -40.26 13.86
CA THR A 183 -27.30 -39.00 13.98
C THR A 183 -26.69 -38.82 15.37
N LYS A 184 -25.45 -38.48 15.46
CA LYS A 184 -24.79 -38.12 16.72
C LYS A 184 -25.01 -36.64 17.00
N ALA A 185 -25.68 -36.32 18.08
CA ALA A 185 -25.88 -34.92 18.48
C ALA A 185 -24.54 -34.18 18.61
N ALA A 186 -24.50 -32.97 18.10
CA ALA A 186 -23.36 -32.07 18.25
C ALA A 186 -23.58 -31.14 19.45
N GLY A 187 -22.54 -30.81 20.16
CA GLY A 187 -22.61 -29.79 21.21
C GLY A 187 -23.05 -28.44 20.65
N THR A 188 -23.76 -27.65 21.45
CA THR A 188 -24.25 -26.33 21.06
C THR A 188 -23.16 -25.42 20.51
N ASP A 189 -21.96 -25.54 21.06
CA ASP A 189 -20.77 -24.77 20.70
C ASP A 189 -20.32 -25.06 19.27
N LEU A 190 -20.26 -26.34 18.91
CA LEU A 190 -19.92 -26.77 17.54
C LEU A 190 -21.03 -26.41 16.55
N VAL A 191 -22.29 -26.45 17.00
CA VAL A 191 -23.43 -26.01 16.17
C VAL A 191 -23.28 -24.53 15.84
N ALA A 192 -22.99 -23.67 16.83
CA ALA A 192 -22.91 -22.23 16.64
C ALA A 192 -21.80 -21.83 15.64
N ILE A 193 -20.59 -22.39 15.77
CA ILE A 193 -19.48 -22.04 14.87
C ILE A 193 -19.70 -22.56 13.45
N ASN A 194 -20.34 -23.75 13.29
CA ASN A 194 -20.71 -24.24 11.97
C ASN A 194 -21.89 -23.46 11.37
N ALA A 195 -22.85 -22.99 12.18
CA ALA A 195 -23.90 -22.10 11.73
C ALA A 195 -23.33 -20.79 11.17
N ALA A 196 -22.29 -20.22 11.80
CA ALA A 196 -21.59 -19.04 11.28
C ALA A 196 -20.95 -19.33 9.90
N ILE A 197 -20.35 -20.52 9.71
CA ILE A 197 -19.80 -20.91 8.39
C ILE A 197 -20.92 -21.06 7.35
N TYR A 198 -22.05 -21.70 7.69
CA TYR A 198 -23.19 -21.84 6.79
C TYR A 198 -23.76 -20.48 6.40
N HIS A 199 -23.91 -19.57 7.36
CA HIS A 199 -24.36 -18.21 7.11
C HIS A 199 -23.42 -17.47 6.15
N ALA A 200 -22.11 -17.45 6.44
CA ALA A 200 -21.11 -16.80 5.59
C ALA A 200 -21.02 -17.43 4.19
N ALA A 201 -21.32 -18.74 4.05
CA ALA A 201 -21.35 -19.44 2.77
C ALA A 201 -22.65 -19.22 1.97
N GLY A 202 -23.63 -18.51 2.53
CA GLY A 202 -24.91 -18.25 1.87
C GLY A 202 -25.87 -19.45 1.87
N PHE A 203 -25.78 -20.34 2.87
CA PHE A 203 -26.70 -21.45 3.08
C PHE A 203 -27.84 -21.02 4.03
N PRO A 204 -29.01 -20.60 3.51
CA PRO A 204 -30.03 -19.91 4.32
C PRO A 204 -30.67 -20.78 5.39
N GLN A 205 -30.67 -22.10 5.20
CA GLN A 205 -31.35 -23.07 6.10
C GLN A 205 -30.47 -23.47 7.31
N GLY A 206 -29.21 -23.08 7.33
CA GLY A 206 -28.20 -23.58 8.30
C GLY A 206 -27.87 -22.67 9.46
N ALA A 207 -28.41 -21.47 9.50
CA ALA A 207 -28.08 -20.48 10.54
C ALA A 207 -29.37 -19.94 11.18
N SER A 208 -29.66 -20.36 12.40
CA SER A 208 -30.63 -19.64 13.23
C SER A 208 -29.96 -18.39 13.79
N GLU A 209 -30.64 -17.25 13.74
CA GLU A 209 -30.18 -16.03 14.42
C GLU A 209 -29.95 -16.27 15.91
N THR A 210 -30.74 -17.15 16.53
CA THR A 210 -30.58 -17.55 17.93
C THR A 210 -29.27 -18.30 18.17
N ASP A 211 -28.83 -19.17 17.24
CA ASP A 211 -27.55 -19.86 17.37
C ASP A 211 -26.35 -18.89 17.21
N LEU A 212 -26.48 -17.86 16.37
CA LEU A 212 -25.43 -16.88 16.14
C LEU A 212 -25.37 -15.84 17.27
N ASN A 213 -26.50 -15.28 17.66
CA ASN A 213 -26.58 -14.23 18.68
C ASN A 213 -26.35 -14.79 20.10
N GLY A 214 -26.75 -16.02 20.38
CA GLY A 214 -26.57 -16.67 21.68
C GLY A 214 -25.12 -17.07 21.98
N ALA A 215 -24.24 -17.10 20.98
CA ALA A 215 -22.85 -17.50 21.16
C ALA A 215 -21.93 -16.36 21.65
N GLY A 216 -22.42 -15.11 21.73
CA GLY A 216 -21.63 -13.96 22.18
C GLY A 216 -20.43 -13.64 21.25
N TYR A 217 -20.55 -13.94 19.95
CA TYR A 217 -19.56 -13.58 18.95
C TYR A 217 -19.56 -12.08 18.70
N ALA A 218 -18.38 -11.55 18.37
CA ALA A 218 -18.29 -10.16 17.91
C ALA A 218 -19.12 -9.97 16.62
N PRO A 219 -19.92 -8.92 16.48
CA PRO A 219 -20.64 -8.64 15.22
C PRO A 219 -19.72 -8.57 14.01
N ALA A 220 -18.51 -8.03 14.17
CA ALA A 220 -17.50 -7.99 13.14
C ALA A 220 -17.01 -9.39 12.68
N LEU A 221 -17.08 -10.41 13.54
CA LEU A 221 -16.76 -11.78 13.18
C LEU A 221 -17.84 -12.35 12.24
N LEU A 222 -19.11 -12.11 12.53
CA LEU A 222 -20.24 -12.58 11.72
C LEU A 222 -20.36 -11.84 10.39
N ALA A 223 -19.80 -10.64 10.29
CA ALA A 223 -19.73 -9.85 9.06
C ALA A 223 -18.57 -10.25 8.14
N LEU A 224 -17.69 -11.17 8.56
CA LEU A 224 -16.57 -11.63 7.73
C LEU A 224 -17.05 -12.42 6.51
N ARG A 225 -16.36 -12.22 5.39
CA ARG A 225 -16.53 -13.10 4.21
C ARG A 225 -16.10 -14.53 4.56
N LEU A 226 -16.61 -15.50 3.84
CA LEU A 226 -16.36 -16.92 4.10
C LEU A 226 -14.86 -17.25 4.24
N ASP A 227 -14.01 -16.78 3.33
CA ASP A 227 -12.57 -17.05 3.39
C ASP A 227 -11.95 -16.55 4.68
N SER A 228 -12.29 -15.33 5.07
CA SER A 228 -11.78 -14.68 6.27
C SER A 228 -12.30 -15.33 7.54
N LEU A 229 -13.57 -15.76 7.55
CA LEU A 229 -14.12 -16.52 8.65
C LEU A 229 -13.41 -17.88 8.81
N LEU A 230 -13.21 -18.62 7.73
CA LEU A 230 -12.46 -19.88 7.77
C LEU A 230 -11.01 -19.67 8.23
N ARG A 231 -10.39 -18.55 7.84
CA ARG A 231 -9.04 -18.18 8.26
C ARG A 231 -8.96 -17.89 9.76
N ILE A 232 -9.88 -17.10 10.31
CA ILE A 232 -9.86 -16.79 11.75
C ILE A 232 -10.21 -18.01 12.60
N ILE A 233 -11.13 -18.88 12.18
CA ILE A 233 -11.44 -20.12 12.85
C ILE A 233 -10.22 -21.04 12.89
N SER A 234 -9.52 -21.20 11.78
CA SER A 234 -8.29 -22.01 11.72
C SER A 234 -7.19 -21.44 12.61
N PHE A 235 -7.03 -20.14 12.63
CA PHE A 235 -6.09 -19.45 13.51
C PHE A 235 -6.44 -19.65 14.98
N ALA A 236 -7.67 -19.31 15.37
CA ALA A 236 -8.16 -19.43 16.73
C ALA A 236 -8.07 -20.88 17.27
N GLY A 237 -8.47 -21.82 16.44
CA GLY A 237 -8.41 -23.25 16.79
C GLY A 237 -7.00 -23.83 16.90
N SER A 238 -5.98 -23.16 16.35
CA SER A 238 -4.59 -23.60 16.45
C SER A 238 -3.87 -23.07 17.70
N LEU A 239 -4.44 -22.07 18.40
CA LEU A 239 -3.76 -21.37 19.50
C LEU A 239 -3.65 -22.14 20.82
N PRO A 240 -4.68 -22.91 21.29
CA PRO A 240 -4.66 -23.48 22.64
C PRO A 240 -3.66 -24.61 22.84
N GLU A 241 -3.36 -25.41 21.81
CA GLU A 241 -2.67 -26.68 22.02
C GLU A 241 -1.17 -26.69 21.74
N ARG A 242 -0.67 -25.91 20.83
CA ARG A 242 0.78 -25.69 20.58
C ARG A 242 0.96 -24.58 19.52
N PRO A 243 1.49 -23.42 19.86
CA PRO A 243 1.81 -22.35 18.89
C PRO A 243 2.83 -22.77 17.82
N SER A 244 3.38 -23.97 17.92
CA SER A 244 4.41 -24.50 17.02
C SER A 244 3.87 -25.29 15.83
N VAL A 245 2.62 -25.71 15.85
CA VAL A 245 2.04 -26.55 14.79
C VAL A 245 0.85 -25.84 14.19
N PHE A 246 1.13 -24.88 13.28
CA PHE A 246 0.08 -24.41 12.38
C PHE A 246 -0.27 -25.56 11.46
N LEU A 247 -1.43 -26.14 11.69
CA LEU A 247 -1.99 -27.13 10.81
C LEU A 247 -2.30 -26.43 9.49
N HIS A 248 -1.57 -26.77 8.43
CA HIS A 248 -1.97 -26.41 7.09
C HIS A 248 -3.44 -26.80 6.90
N GLN A 249 -4.26 -25.91 6.35
CA GLN A 249 -5.71 -26.16 6.18
C GLN A 249 -5.98 -27.41 5.35
N SER A 250 -5.06 -27.85 4.49
CA SER A 250 -5.08 -29.12 3.79
C SER A 250 -5.21 -30.36 4.70
N ARG A 251 -4.83 -30.26 5.99
CA ARG A 251 -5.04 -31.37 6.95
C ARG A 251 -6.49 -31.55 7.36
N PHE A 252 -7.31 -30.49 7.36
CA PHE A 252 -8.74 -30.61 7.69
C PHE A 252 -9.51 -31.39 6.63
N ALA A 253 -9.05 -31.36 5.38
CA ALA A 253 -9.61 -32.17 4.32
C ALA A 253 -9.45 -33.67 4.58
N SER A 254 -8.30 -34.10 5.11
CA SER A 254 -7.97 -35.51 5.31
C SER A 254 -8.29 -36.05 6.72
N HIS A 255 -8.40 -35.18 7.73
CA HIS A 255 -8.57 -35.54 9.13
C HIS A 255 -9.81 -34.87 9.73
N PHE A 256 -10.92 -35.64 9.75
CA PHE A 256 -12.19 -35.14 10.25
C PHE A 256 -12.14 -34.74 11.73
N ASP A 257 -11.46 -35.55 12.55
CA ASP A 257 -11.29 -35.27 13.98
C ASP A 257 -10.53 -33.97 14.23
N ALA A 258 -9.57 -33.64 13.37
CA ALA A 258 -8.85 -32.38 13.45
C ALA A 258 -9.78 -31.17 13.15
N ALA A 259 -10.74 -31.31 12.25
CA ALA A 259 -11.73 -30.27 12.00
C ALA A 259 -12.64 -30.04 13.22
N ILE A 260 -13.05 -31.11 13.90
CA ILE A 260 -13.84 -31.04 15.13
C ILE A 260 -13.03 -30.34 16.24
N GLN A 261 -11.80 -30.80 16.50
CA GLN A 261 -10.93 -30.24 17.53
C GLN A 261 -10.66 -28.75 17.28
N THR A 262 -10.36 -28.38 16.03
CA THR A 262 -10.09 -27.00 15.66
C THR A 262 -11.33 -26.12 15.84
N SER A 263 -12.51 -26.62 15.46
CA SER A 263 -13.76 -25.88 15.61
C SER A 263 -14.14 -25.70 17.08
N CYS A 264 -13.96 -26.75 17.92
CA CYS A 264 -14.14 -26.65 19.37
C CYS A 264 -13.22 -25.61 20.02
N ALA A 265 -11.93 -25.69 19.68
CA ALA A 265 -10.94 -24.76 20.24
C ALA A 265 -11.16 -23.32 19.77
N ALA A 266 -11.52 -23.14 18.50
CA ALA A 266 -11.87 -21.83 17.95
C ALA A 266 -13.12 -21.25 18.60
N GLU A 267 -14.13 -22.05 18.80
CA GLU A 267 -15.36 -21.63 19.46
C GLU A 267 -15.07 -21.14 20.87
N GLY A 268 -14.37 -21.93 21.69
CA GLY A 268 -14.00 -21.55 23.06
C GLY A 268 -13.16 -20.27 23.15
N LEU A 269 -12.50 -19.87 22.05
CA LEU A 269 -11.74 -18.62 21.98
C LEU A 269 -12.56 -17.45 21.46
N LEU A 270 -13.44 -17.68 20.48
CA LEU A 270 -14.20 -16.64 19.80
C LEU A 270 -15.52 -16.29 20.50
N ARG A 271 -16.02 -17.20 21.37
CA ARG A 271 -17.14 -16.96 22.26
C ARG A 271 -16.77 -15.90 23.30
N ASP A 272 -17.75 -15.10 23.73
CA ASP A 272 -17.57 -14.00 24.72
C ASP A 272 -16.42 -13.07 24.34
N TRP A 273 -16.33 -12.74 23.08
CA TRP A 273 -15.30 -11.86 22.55
C TRP A 273 -15.36 -10.46 23.17
N PRO A 274 -14.26 -9.83 23.59
CA PRO A 274 -12.86 -10.30 23.53
C PRO A 274 -12.37 -11.02 24.81
N ARG A 275 -13.23 -11.27 25.80
CA ARG A 275 -12.86 -11.79 27.14
C ARG A 275 -12.11 -13.13 27.07
N SER A 276 -12.61 -14.08 26.28
CA SER A 276 -11.98 -15.41 26.12
C SER A 276 -10.60 -15.30 25.48
N PHE A 277 -10.43 -14.40 24.50
CA PHE A 277 -9.14 -14.12 23.89
C PHE A 277 -8.16 -13.50 24.89
N HIS A 278 -8.57 -12.51 25.68
CA HIS A 278 -7.74 -11.91 26.73
C HIS A 278 -7.35 -12.94 27.81
N LYS A 279 -8.28 -13.82 28.20
CA LYS A 279 -8.01 -14.91 29.14
C LYS A 279 -6.92 -15.87 28.60
N MET A 280 -7.00 -16.20 27.33
CA MET A 280 -5.99 -17.02 26.65
C MET A 280 -4.63 -16.30 26.62
N LEU A 281 -4.59 -15.01 26.26
CA LEU A 281 -3.36 -14.21 26.24
C LEU A 281 -2.70 -14.14 27.63
N ARG A 282 -3.49 -13.95 28.71
CA ARG A 282 -2.96 -13.99 30.09
C ARG A 282 -2.36 -15.34 30.45
N ARG A 283 -2.96 -16.45 29.98
CA ARG A 283 -2.43 -17.80 30.22
C ARG A 283 -1.15 -18.10 29.44
N MET A 284 -1.04 -17.57 28.21
CA MET A 284 0.14 -17.70 27.36
C MET A 284 1.28 -16.80 27.81
N GLY A 285 0.95 -15.68 28.44
CA GLY A 285 1.93 -14.72 28.93
C GLY A 285 2.89 -15.36 29.94
N PRO A 286 4.08 -14.78 30.16
CA PRO A 286 5.07 -15.32 31.06
C PRO A 286 4.50 -15.38 32.49
N ALA A 287 4.35 -16.61 32.99
CA ALA A 287 4.03 -16.82 34.39
C ALA A 287 5.22 -16.30 35.22
N LYS A 288 5.02 -15.23 36.01
CA LYS A 288 5.98 -14.68 36.99
C LYS A 288 7.41 -14.51 36.44
N VAL A 289 7.62 -13.52 35.58
CA VAL A 289 8.98 -13.02 35.34
C VAL A 289 9.18 -11.83 36.26
N GLU A 290 10.08 -11.94 37.22
CA GLU A 290 10.45 -10.86 38.15
C GLU A 290 10.91 -9.58 37.41
N ASN A 291 11.25 -9.69 36.12
CA ASN A 291 11.61 -8.62 35.19
C ASN A 291 10.72 -8.59 33.94
N SER A 292 9.41 -8.73 34.07
CA SER A 292 8.46 -8.67 32.94
C SER A 292 8.57 -7.37 32.13
N ALA A 293 9.04 -6.28 32.76
CA ALA A 293 9.30 -5.01 32.09
C ALA A 293 10.35 -5.07 30.95
N MET A 294 11.16 -6.11 30.91
CA MET A 294 12.23 -6.29 29.90
C MET A 294 11.86 -7.22 28.74
N LEU A 295 10.68 -7.86 28.78
CA LEU A 295 10.22 -8.75 27.72
C LEU A 295 9.51 -7.98 26.61
N SER A 296 9.83 -8.28 25.36
CA SER A 296 9.06 -7.80 24.22
C SER A 296 7.81 -8.66 23.97
N LEU A 297 6.79 -8.09 23.32
CA LEU A 297 5.62 -8.85 22.87
C LEU A 297 6.00 -10.06 22.02
N ASN A 298 7.06 -9.95 21.22
CA ASN A 298 7.56 -11.07 20.41
C ASN A 298 8.21 -12.17 21.25
N ASP A 299 8.85 -11.81 22.37
CA ASP A 299 9.41 -12.81 23.29
C ASP A 299 8.32 -13.53 24.07
N ALA A 300 7.24 -12.82 24.43
CA ALA A 300 6.12 -13.37 25.16
C ALA A 300 5.15 -14.18 24.27
N TYR A 301 4.78 -13.64 23.13
CA TYR A 301 3.72 -14.18 22.27
C TYR A 301 4.25 -14.72 20.93
N GLY A 302 5.50 -14.47 20.56
CA GLY A 302 6.24 -15.07 19.44
C GLY A 302 5.45 -15.28 18.15
N LYS A 303 5.12 -16.54 17.89
CA LYS A 303 4.40 -16.94 16.67
C LYS A 303 2.99 -16.33 16.59
N LEU A 304 2.25 -16.25 17.70
CA LEU A 304 0.92 -15.64 17.73
C LEU A 304 1.00 -14.19 17.27
N TYR A 305 1.90 -13.40 17.83
CA TYR A 305 2.07 -11.99 17.47
C TYR A 305 2.45 -11.82 15.99
N ASN A 306 3.35 -12.65 15.48
CA ASN A 306 3.74 -12.60 14.08
C ASN A 306 2.60 -12.96 13.13
N GLN A 307 1.77 -13.95 13.49
CA GLN A 307 0.61 -14.31 12.68
C GLN A 307 -0.50 -13.26 12.73
N LEU A 308 -0.79 -12.72 13.91
CA LEU A 308 -1.76 -11.65 14.05
C LEU A 308 -1.45 -10.50 13.08
N ARG A 309 -0.18 -10.18 12.88
CA ARG A 309 0.25 -9.17 11.90
C ARG A 309 -0.04 -9.52 10.44
N THR A 310 -0.29 -10.79 10.11
CA THR A 310 -0.65 -11.20 8.74
C THR A 310 -2.13 -10.98 8.41
N PHE A 311 -2.95 -10.68 9.41
CA PHE A 311 -4.36 -10.38 9.22
C PHE A 311 -4.54 -8.91 8.81
N PRO A 312 -5.16 -8.59 7.65
CA PRO A 312 -5.41 -7.22 7.24
C PRO A 312 -6.30 -6.48 8.25
N ARG A 313 -5.90 -5.26 8.63
CA ARG A 313 -6.66 -4.48 9.63
C ARG A 313 -8.05 -4.05 9.16
N GLU A 314 -8.17 -3.79 7.87
CA GLU A 314 -9.44 -3.38 7.26
C GLU A 314 -10.55 -4.40 7.52
N GLU A 315 -10.19 -5.68 7.52
CA GLU A 315 -11.13 -6.80 7.67
C GLU A 315 -11.13 -7.37 9.10
N PHE A 316 -9.97 -7.44 9.74
CA PHE A 316 -9.79 -8.02 11.07
C PHE A 316 -9.52 -6.97 12.16
N GLY A 317 -10.07 -5.77 12.02
CA GLY A 317 -9.90 -4.69 12.98
C GLY A 317 -10.26 -5.08 14.42
N PHE A 318 -11.34 -5.88 14.59
CA PHE A 318 -11.77 -6.38 15.89
C PHE A 318 -10.71 -7.25 16.60
N LEU A 319 -9.95 -8.06 15.83
CA LEU A 319 -8.89 -8.91 16.36
C LEU A 319 -7.67 -8.08 16.79
N HIS A 320 -7.30 -7.10 15.97
CA HIS A 320 -6.20 -6.20 16.29
C HIS A 320 -6.53 -5.32 17.49
N ASN A 321 -7.76 -4.77 17.54
CA ASN A 321 -8.21 -3.94 18.66
C ASN A 321 -8.21 -4.73 19.97
N ALA A 322 -8.75 -5.94 19.97
CA ALA A 322 -8.76 -6.77 21.16
C ALA A 322 -7.32 -7.10 21.65
N PHE A 323 -6.37 -7.35 20.74
CA PHE A 323 -4.98 -7.54 21.13
C PHE A 323 -4.36 -6.24 21.68
N GLU A 324 -4.65 -5.10 21.07
CA GLU A 324 -4.18 -3.79 21.50
C GLU A 324 -4.77 -3.39 22.86
N ASP A 325 -6.05 -3.66 23.09
CA ASP A 325 -6.72 -3.46 24.39
C ASP A 325 -6.07 -4.30 25.46
N PHE A 326 -5.78 -5.56 25.17
CA PHE A 326 -5.04 -6.42 26.10
C PHE A 326 -3.63 -5.87 26.39
N VAL A 327 -2.90 -5.44 25.36
CA VAL A 327 -1.55 -4.86 25.53
C VAL A 327 -1.62 -3.57 26.36
N THR A 328 -2.68 -2.80 26.20
CA THR A 328 -2.90 -1.55 26.94
C THR A 328 -3.19 -1.79 28.41
N GLN A 329 -4.06 -2.77 28.72
CA GLN A 329 -4.58 -2.99 30.06
C GLN A 329 -3.71 -3.91 30.91
N ASP A 330 -3.19 -4.97 30.30
CA ASP A 330 -2.56 -6.08 31.01
C ASP A 330 -1.03 -6.20 30.77
N TRP A 331 -0.51 -5.64 29.66
CA TRP A 331 0.89 -5.83 29.31
C TRP A 331 1.79 -4.73 29.88
N LYS A 332 2.75 -5.12 30.72
CA LYS A 332 3.74 -4.21 31.35
C LYS A 332 5.12 -4.23 30.68
N GLY A 333 5.35 -5.13 29.72
CA GLY A 333 6.63 -5.29 29.05
C GLY A 333 6.83 -4.35 27.85
N LEU A 334 7.93 -4.57 27.16
CA LEU A 334 8.33 -3.78 26.00
C LEU A 334 7.48 -4.10 24.77
N VAL A 335 7.03 -3.08 24.05
CA VAL A 335 6.25 -3.23 22.81
C VAL A 335 7.10 -2.81 21.62
N ARG A 336 7.50 -3.78 20.79
CA ARG A 336 8.19 -3.54 19.52
C ARG A 336 7.19 -3.55 18.36
N GLY A 337 7.32 -2.61 17.44
CA GLY A 337 6.59 -2.60 16.17
C GLY A 337 5.39 -1.65 16.13
N GLN A 338 4.73 -1.64 14.99
CA GLN A 338 3.63 -0.72 14.69
C GLN A 338 2.29 -1.30 15.14
N LEU A 339 1.98 -1.23 16.42
CA LEU A 339 0.59 -1.25 16.85
C LEU A 339 0.05 0.18 16.71
N ARG A 340 -1.09 0.39 16.07
CA ARG A 340 -1.61 1.75 15.76
C ARG A 340 -1.92 2.60 17.00
N HIS A 341 -2.12 1.96 18.16
CA HIS A 341 -2.41 2.62 19.44
C HIS A 341 -1.27 2.47 20.44
N HIS A 342 -0.04 2.74 20.00
CA HIS A 342 1.12 2.83 20.91
C HIS A 342 1.02 3.92 21.99
N SER A 343 -0.06 4.72 21.98
CA SER A 343 -0.28 5.77 22.96
C SER A 343 -0.31 5.30 24.40
N TYR A 344 -0.46 4.02 24.64
CA TYR A 344 -0.69 3.45 25.98
C TYR A 344 0.44 2.58 26.52
N SER A 345 1.38 2.13 25.70
CA SER A 345 2.54 1.41 26.22
C SER A 345 3.42 2.34 27.04
N GLN A 346 3.80 1.93 28.25
CA GLN A 346 4.73 2.69 29.11
C GLN A 346 6.07 2.97 28.40
N TRP A 347 6.48 2.08 27.52
CA TRP A 347 7.76 2.15 26.84
C TRP A 347 7.61 2.26 25.32
N ILE A 348 8.44 3.08 24.70
CA ILE A 348 8.54 3.24 23.25
C ILE A 348 9.99 3.02 22.80
N GLY A 349 10.20 2.29 21.72
CA GLY A 349 11.54 2.09 21.16
C GLY A 349 12.15 3.39 20.64
N ALA A 350 13.46 3.58 20.83
CA ALA A 350 14.15 4.81 20.43
C ALA A 350 14.02 5.15 18.93
N ALA A 351 13.90 4.14 18.06
CA ALA A 351 13.67 4.36 16.63
C ALA A 351 12.29 4.95 16.35
N GLU A 352 11.26 4.52 17.07
CA GLU A 352 9.90 5.04 16.95
C GLU A 352 9.76 6.40 17.62
N ALA A 353 10.29 6.57 18.84
CA ALA A 353 10.38 7.87 19.48
C ALA A 353 11.10 8.88 18.57
N GLY A 354 12.18 8.45 17.92
CA GLY A 354 12.91 9.28 16.96
C GLY A 354 12.08 9.70 15.75
N ARG A 355 11.14 8.85 15.28
CA ARG A 355 10.18 9.24 14.24
C ARG A 355 9.18 10.28 14.72
N LEU A 356 8.65 10.11 15.94
CA LEU A 356 7.70 11.04 16.54
C LEU A 356 8.33 12.44 16.74
N ILE A 357 9.56 12.50 17.26
CA ILE A 357 10.27 13.75 17.51
C ILE A 357 11.10 14.26 16.33
N GLY A 358 11.10 13.53 15.20
CA GLY A 358 11.79 13.95 13.98
C GLY A 358 13.32 13.83 14.01
N THR A 359 13.89 13.01 14.90
CA THR A 359 15.36 12.83 15.01
C THR A 359 15.75 11.35 15.05
N ARG A 360 16.92 11.02 14.51
CA ARG A 360 17.54 9.68 14.66
C ARG A 360 18.32 9.51 15.97
N ARG A 361 18.41 10.57 16.81
CA ARG A 361 19.24 10.60 18.01
C ARG A 361 18.46 10.42 19.31
N ALA A 362 17.25 9.84 19.28
CA ALA A 362 16.43 9.65 20.47
C ALA A 362 17.17 8.89 21.60
N ALA A 363 17.97 7.88 21.27
CA ALA A 363 18.81 7.17 22.24
C ALA A 363 19.91 8.06 22.88
N ALA A 364 20.38 9.08 22.16
CA ALA A 364 21.35 10.04 22.72
C ALA A 364 20.67 10.96 23.74
N LEU A 365 19.40 11.32 23.55
CA LEU A 365 18.64 12.10 24.52
C LEU A 365 18.50 11.37 25.86
N VAL A 366 18.35 10.04 25.81
CA VAL A 366 18.34 9.22 27.02
C VAL A 366 19.72 9.21 27.68
N ARG A 367 20.82 9.05 26.92
CA ARG A 367 22.18 9.09 27.47
C ARG A 367 22.52 10.44 28.10
N ASN A 368 22.00 11.54 27.54
CA ASN A 368 22.20 12.89 28.04
C ASN A 368 21.26 13.24 29.24
N GLY A 369 20.36 12.34 29.64
CA GLY A 369 19.41 12.58 30.72
C GLY A 369 18.21 13.49 30.34
N GLU A 370 18.08 13.85 29.05
CA GLU A 370 16.94 14.68 28.58
C GLU A 370 15.63 13.89 28.49
N LEU A 371 15.71 12.58 28.32
CA LEU A 371 14.58 11.65 28.30
C LEU A 371 14.86 10.52 29.29
N LYS A 372 13.84 10.13 30.06
CA LYS A 372 13.90 8.92 30.88
C LYS A 372 13.79 7.71 29.99
N GLY A 373 14.69 6.75 30.16
CA GLY A 373 14.72 5.53 29.38
C GLY A 373 15.68 4.50 29.93
N ILE A 374 15.62 3.31 29.35
CA ILE A 374 16.44 2.17 29.72
C ILE A 374 17.14 1.59 28.49
N PHE A 375 18.33 1.01 28.71
CA PHE A 375 19.04 0.21 27.72
C PHE A 375 18.88 -1.26 28.07
N ALA A 376 18.01 -1.98 27.36
CA ALA A 376 17.69 -3.37 27.62
C ALA A 376 18.40 -4.28 26.61
N LYS A 377 19.09 -5.33 27.10
CA LYS A 377 19.63 -6.39 26.27
C LYS A 377 18.52 -7.44 26.06
N LEU A 378 17.98 -7.53 24.88
CA LEU A 378 16.92 -8.48 24.55
C LEU A 378 17.51 -9.88 24.33
N ARG A 379 16.72 -10.93 24.60
CA ARG A 379 17.13 -12.35 24.49
C ARG A 379 17.67 -12.72 23.10
N ARG A 380 17.29 -12.02 22.05
CA ARG A 380 17.74 -12.26 20.67
C ARG A 380 18.37 -11.00 20.10
N GLY A 381 19.70 -10.91 20.20
CA GLY A 381 20.50 -9.87 19.57
C GLY A 381 21.76 -9.50 20.37
N PRO A 382 22.86 -9.13 19.70
CA PRO A 382 24.12 -8.77 20.35
C PRO A 382 24.12 -7.39 20.98
N HIS A 383 23.14 -6.54 20.65
CA HIS A 383 23.11 -5.13 21.05
C HIS A 383 21.99 -4.83 22.05
N SER A 384 22.28 -3.93 22.98
CA SER A 384 21.26 -3.33 23.84
C SER A 384 20.40 -2.35 23.05
N GLU A 385 19.09 -2.42 23.24
CA GLU A 385 18.14 -1.48 22.65
C GLU A 385 17.74 -0.43 23.66
N CYS A 386 17.60 0.79 23.17
CA CYS A 386 17.13 1.90 23.98
C CYS A 386 15.61 2.00 23.94
N TRP A 387 14.99 1.99 25.11
CA TRP A 387 13.57 2.17 25.34
C TRP A 387 13.34 3.43 26.15
N ILE A 388 12.39 4.23 25.73
CA ILE A 388 12.08 5.56 26.28
C ILE A 388 10.75 5.49 26.99
N GLU A 389 10.67 6.03 28.19
CA GLU A 389 9.42 6.17 28.91
C GLU A 389 8.50 7.14 28.16
N ARG A 390 7.29 6.68 27.84
CA ARG A 390 6.34 7.44 27.01
C ARG A 390 5.91 8.75 27.69
N GLU A 391 5.70 8.73 28.99
CA GLU A 391 5.35 9.93 29.74
C GLU A 391 6.44 10.99 29.64
N SER A 392 7.71 10.59 29.86
CA SER A 392 8.86 11.47 29.68
C SER A 392 8.97 12.02 28.26
N LEU A 393 8.68 11.17 27.23
CA LEU A 393 8.67 11.61 25.84
C LEU A 393 7.56 12.64 25.59
N ASN A 394 6.35 12.37 26.10
CA ASN A 394 5.21 13.27 25.93
C ASN A 394 5.44 14.62 26.61
N GLN A 395 5.99 14.60 27.82
CA GLN A 395 6.37 15.81 28.55
C GLN A 395 7.43 16.60 27.78
N TRP A 396 8.50 15.94 27.34
CA TRP A 396 9.56 16.54 26.54
C TRP A 396 9.03 17.14 25.23
N MET A 397 8.08 16.43 24.55
CA MET A 397 7.42 16.93 23.35
C MET A 397 6.54 18.16 23.63
N ALA A 398 5.79 18.16 24.75
CA ALA A 398 4.94 19.27 25.16
C ALA A 398 5.78 20.52 25.46
N GLU A 399 6.85 20.38 26.22
CA GLU A 399 7.79 21.47 26.53
C GLU A 399 8.40 22.07 25.26
N ARG A 400 8.80 21.21 24.33
CA ARG A 400 9.34 21.68 23.04
C ARG A 400 8.29 22.26 22.11
N THR A 401 7.09 21.74 22.10
CA THR A 401 5.98 22.31 21.34
C THR A 401 5.70 23.74 21.83
N ALA A 402 5.72 23.95 23.14
CA ALA A 402 5.61 25.27 23.72
C ALA A 402 6.77 26.19 23.29
N GLN A 403 8.01 25.70 23.27
CA GLN A 403 9.18 26.47 22.78
C GLN A 403 9.10 26.73 21.25
N VAL A 404 8.53 25.82 20.48
CA VAL A 404 8.44 25.92 19.00
C VAL A 404 7.18 26.66 18.55
N SER A 405 6.20 26.88 19.41
CA SER A 405 4.94 27.56 19.06
C SER A 405 5.17 28.98 18.49
N CYS A 406 6.23 29.65 18.95
CA CYS A 406 6.66 30.96 18.43
C CYS A 406 7.48 30.87 17.13
N LEU A 407 7.84 29.67 16.68
CA LEU A 407 8.65 29.41 15.50
C LEU A 407 7.79 28.82 14.37
N MET A 408 8.20 29.03 13.14
CA MET A 408 7.57 28.52 11.94
C MET A 408 8.62 27.92 11.01
N PRO A 409 8.47 26.63 10.60
CA PRO A 409 9.35 26.05 9.60
C PRO A 409 9.29 26.83 8.29
N ARG A 410 10.40 26.95 7.59
CA ARG A 410 10.47 27.66 6.30
C ARG A 410 9.40 27.20 5.29
N ARG A 411 9.05 25.91 5.29
CA ARG A 411 8.01 25.37 4.41
C ARG A 411 6.63 25.95 4.73
N GLU A 412 6.31 26.03 6.00
CA GLU A 412 5.05 26.59 6.49
C GLU A 412 4.97 28.09 6.22
N ALA A 413 6.07 28.82 6.47
CA ALA A 413 6.16 30.25 6.16
C ALA A 413 6.02 30.52 4.64
N ALA A 414 6.60 29.67 3.80
CA ALA A 414 6.46 29.75 2.35
C ALA A 414 5.01 29.53 1.92
N GLN A 415 4.32 28.57 2.52
CA GLN A 415 2.90 28.29 2.26
C GLN A 415 2.00 29.42 2.78
N ALA A 416 2.25 29.94 3.98
CA ALA A 416 1.48 31.02 4.59
C ALA A 416 1.56 32.33 3.78
N LEU A 417 2.72 32.61 3.20
CA LEU A 417 2.94 33.81 2.37
C LEU A 417 2.69 33.57 0.87
N GLY A 418 2.46 32.33 0.42
CA GLY A 418 2.33 32.00 -1.00
C GLY A 418 3.64 32.19 -1.79
N LEU A 419 4.78 32.18 -1.13
CA LEU A 419 6.11 32.40 -1.71
C LEU A 419 6.88 31.08 -1.85
N THR A 420 7.92 31.07 -2.70
CA THR A 420 8.84 29.94 -2.72
C THR A 420 9.73 29.92 -1.47
N ARG A 421 10.22 28.74 -1.07
CA ARG A 421 11.14 28.61 0.09
C ARG A 421 12.39 29.46 -0.04
N THR A 422 12.89 29.65 -1.26
CA THR A 422 14.03 30.49 -1.57
C THR A 422 13.71 31.96 -1.43
N THR A 423 12.53 32.39 -1.88
CA THR A 423 12.07 33.79 -1.76
C THR A 423 11.87 34.17 -0.29
N VAL A 424 11.27 33.28 0.52
CA VAL A 424 11.12 33.53 1.97
C VAL A 424 12.47 33.74 2.66
N LEU A 425 13.49 32.94 2.31
CA LEU A 425 14.84 33.15 2.86
C LEU A 425 15.44 34.52 2.47
N ARG A 426 15.17 34.99 1.27
CA ARG A 426 15.62 36.31 0.81
C ARG A 426 14.91 37.42 1.58
N VAL A 427 13.63 37.29 1.82
CA VAL A 427 12.83 38.19 2.67
C VAL A 427 13.36 38.18 4.11
N ALA A 428 13.74 37.02 4.63
CA ALA A 428 14.37 36.91 5.96
C ALA A 428 15.75 37.55 6.00
N LYS A 429 16.62 37.27 5.01
CA LYS A 429 17.95 37.93 4.89
C LYS A 429 17.85 39.45 4.79
N ALA A 430 16.77 39.99 4.20
CA ALA A 430 16.52 41.43 4.17
C ALA A 430 16.01 42.00 5.51
N GLY A 431 15.97 41.20 6.58
CA GLY A 431 15.61 41.61 7.94
C GLY A 431 14.11 41.76 8.21
N LEU A 432 13.23 41.34 7.30
CA LEU A 432 11.79 41.42 7.49
C LEU A 432 11.22 40.27 8.34
N ILE A 433 11.91 39.14 8.35
CA ILE A 433 11.58 37.95 9.15
C ILE A 433 12.86 37.53 9.87
N ARG A 434 12.82 37.47 11.19
CA ARG A 434 14.01 37.08 11.96
C ARG A 434 14.17 35.57 11.93
N ASP A 435 15.37 35.12 11.64
CA ASP A 435 15.78 33.71 11.78
C ASP A 435 15.81 33.35 13.27
N ALA A 436 15.43 32.11 13.56
CA ALA A 436 15.57 31.55 14.89
C ALA A 436 16.25 30.18 14.78
N LYS A 437 17.11 29.88 15.75
CA LYS A 437 17.62 28.52 15.90
C LYS A 437 16.45 27.63 16.31
N GLY A 438 16.18 26.60 15.53
CA GLY A 438 15.25 25.55 15.94
C GLY A 438 15.77 24.84 17.19
N PRO A 439 14.91 24.11 17.92
CA PRO A 439 15.34 23.32 19.06
C PRO A 439 16.47 22.38 18.64
N GLU A 440 17.48 22.21 19.50
CA GLU A 440 18.77 21.57 19.16
C GLU A 440 18.69 20.19 18.51
N HIS A 441 17.58 19.48 18.68
CA HIS A 441 17.39 18.12 18.14
C HIS A 441 16.33 18.01 17.03
N HIS A 442 15.71 19.11 16.61
CA HIS A 442 14.91 19.14 15.39
C HIS A 442 15.83 19.31 14.18
N ARG A 443 15.86 18.28 13.31
CA ARG A 443 16.66 18.16 12.09
C ARG A 443 17.65 19.30 11.90
N PRO A 444 18.95 19.14 12.15
CA PRO A 444 19.93 20.21 12.33
C PRO A 444 20.13 21.17 11.13
N ARG A 445 19.29 21.08 10.11
CA ARG A 445 19.34 21.91 8.90
C ARG A 445 18.02 22.62 8.56
N GLY A 446 17.03 22.63 9.47
CA GLY A 446 15.79 23.40 9.29
C GLY A 446 16.02 24.87 9.67
N ILE A 447 15.89 25.80 8.73
CA ILE A 447 15.80 27.22 9.05
C ILE A 447 14.39 27.46 9.57
N TYR A 448 14.30 27.92 10.80
CA TYR A 448 13.08 28.37 11.45
C TYR A 448 12.98 29.87 11.41
N LEU A 449 11.79 30.38 11.33
CA LEU A 449 11.46 31.79 11.26
C LEU A 449 10.55 32.15 12.42
N ARG A 450 10.60 33.36 12.93
CA ARG A 450 9.67 33.81 13.96
C ARG A 450 8.26 33.90 13.39
N ARG A 451 7.34 33.11 13.93
CA ARG A 451 5.93 33.07 13.50
C ARG A 451 5.28 34.47 13.53
N LYS A 452 5.59 35.27 14.57
CA LYS A 452 5.09 36.65 14.71
C LYS A 452 5.45 37.52 13.51
N ASP A 453 6.68 37.42 13.00
CA ASP A 453 7.11 38.24 11.87
C ASP A 453 6.44 37.82 10.56
N VAL A 454 6.26 36.52 10.33
CA VAL A 454 5.54 35.98 9.17
C VAL A 454 4.08 36.40 9.19
N MET A 455 3.43 36.28 10.36
CA MET A 455 2.03 36.65 10.53
C MET A 455 1.82 38.16 10.46
N LYS A 456 2.81 38.98 10.91
CA LYS A 456 2.78 40.44 10.74
C LYS A 456 2.76 40.82 9.26
N ILE A 457 3.60 40.19 8.44
CA ILE A 457 3.59 40.43 6.98
C ILE A 457 2.23 40.03 6.42
N LYS A 458 1.76 38.80 6.69
CA LYS A 458 0.47 38.32 6.18
C LYS A 458 -0.69 39.24 6.58
N GLY A 459 -0.79 39.61 7.85
CA GLY A 459 -1.82 40.50 8.37
C GLY A 459 -1.75 41.93 7.81
N ALA A 460 -0.56 42.44 7.46
CA ALA A 460 -0.44 43.74 6.80
C ALA A 460 -1.09 43.74 5.40
N PHE A 461 -0.97 42.65 4.65
CA PHE A 461 -1.66 42.50 3.37
C PHE A 461 -3.19 42.30 3.55
N GLU A 462 -3.60 41.51 4.55
CA GLU A 462 -5.01 41.22 4.83
C GLU A 462 -5.79 42.47 5.31
N LYS A 463 -5.16 43.40 6.00
CA LYS A 463 -5.79 44.67 6.40
C LYS A 463 -6.27 45.52 5.22
N HIS A 464 -5.68 45.34 4.05
CA HIS A 464 -6.02 46.03 2.82
C HIS A 464 -6.78 45.13 1.85
N ALA A 465 -7.46 44.08 2.34
CA ALA A 465 -8.30 43.21 1.53
C ALA A 465 -9.50 44.02 0.97
N VAL A 466 -9.37 44.48 -0.27
CA VAL A 466 -10.47 45.07 -1.00
C VAL A 466 -11.18 43.94 -1.77
N PRO A 467 -12.51 43.83 -1.73
CA PRO A 467 -13.26 42.85 -2.50
C PRO A 467 -12.90 42.91 -3.98
N ASP A 468 -12.85 41.72 -4.61
CA ASP A 468 -12.48 41.50 -6.00
C ASP A 468 -13.27 42.46 -6.95
N ARG A 469 -12.67 43.57 -7.32
CA ARG A 469 -13.13 44.42 -8.40
C ARG A 469 -12.61 43.85 -9.71
N ARG A 470 -13.35 42.91 -10.27
CA ARG A 470 -12.98 42.23 -11.53
C ARG A 470 -12.70 43.23 -12.67
N ASP A 471 -13.36 44.38 -12.68
CA ASP A 471 -13.14 45.42 -13.66
C ASP A 471 -11.77 46.13 -13.50
N ALA A 472 -11.28 46.28 -12.27
CA ALA A 472 -9.95 46.85 -12.01
C ALA A 472 -8.81 45.86 -12.39
N LEU A 473 -9.06 44.55 -12.39
CA LEU A 473 -8.07 43.53 -12.75
C LEU A 473 -7.73 43.49 -14.25
N ARG A 474 -8.54 44.15 -15.09
CA ARG A 474 -8.33 44.25 -16.56
C ARG A 474 -7.48 45.47 -16.95
N SER A 475 -7.17 46.35 -16.04
CA SER A 475 -6.33 47.51 -16.31
C SER A 475 -4.87 47.08 -16.48
N GLU A 476 -4.23 47.50 -17.59
CA GLU A 476 -2.79 47.30 -17.85
C GLU A 476 -1.87 47.97 -16.80
N GLU A 477 -2.45 48.86 -15.99
CA GLU A 477 -1.74 49.60 -14.94
C GLU A 477 -1.59 48.82 -13.62
N LEU A 478 -2.24 47.66 -13.45
CA LEU A 478 -2.16 46.83 -12.25
C LEU A 478 -1.29 45.61 -12.46
N MET A 479 -0.48 45.28 -11.45
CA MET A 479 0.36 44.08 -11.45
C MET A 479 0.15 43.26 -10.18
N ALA A 480 -0.16 41.97 -10.34
CA ALA A 480 -0.18 41.02 -9.23
C ALA A 480 1.22 40.83 -8.64
N LEU A 481 1.33 40.72 -7.31
CA LEU A 481 2.62 40.50 -6.64
C LEU A 481 3.35 39.26 -7.17
N ARG A 482 2.62 38.22 -7.58
CA ARG A 482 3.19 37.03 -8.23
C ARG A 482 4.01 37.37 -9.47
N ARG A 483 3.53 38.29 -10.33
CA ARG A 483 4.27 38.79 -11.49
C ARG A 483 5.31 39.81 -11.09
N ALA A 484 5.01 40.61 -10.07
CA ALA A 484 5.90 41.63 -9.56
C ALA A 484 7.19 41.05 -8.92
N ILE A 485 7.18 39.81 -8.41
CA ILE A 485 8.39 39.14 -7.88
C ILE A 485 9.55 39.16 -8.90
N TRP A 486 9.24 38.86 -10.17
CA TRP A 486 10.23 38.91 -11.25
C TRP A 486 10.58 40.34 -11.67
N TYR A 487 9.60 41.23 -11.63
CA TYR A 487 9.78 42.64 -11.99
C TYR A 487 10.64 43.41 -10.97
N LEU A 488 10.42 43.12 -9.70
CA LEU A 488 11.11 43.78 -8.58
C LEU A 488 12.49 43.17 -8.25
N GLY A 489 12.65 41.86 -8.58
CA GLY A 489 13.78 41.09 -8.12
C GLY A 489 13.60 40.57 -6.67
N PRO A 490 13.85 39.28 -6.47
CA PRO A 490 13.59 38.64 -5.19
C PRO A 490 14.51 39.03 -4.04
N ASP A 491 15.62 39.65 -4.34
CA ASP A 491 16.67 39.92 -3.34
C ASP A 491 16.62 41.35 -2.72
N SER A 492 16.15 42.32 -3.47
CA SER A 492 16.12 43.71 -2.99
C SER A 492 14.76 44.40 -3.17
N GLY A 493 14.24 44.40 -4.36
CA GLY A 493 12.98 45.11 -4.68
C GLY A 493 11.76 44.49 -4.05
N LEU A 494 11.63 43.15 -4.08
CA LEU A 494 10.51 42.46 -3.43
C LEU A 494 10.51 42.66 -1.90
N PRO A 495 11.63 42.49 -1.16
CA PRO A 495 11.66 42.79 0.26
C PRO A 495 11.35 44.26 0.57
N ALA A 496 11.83 45.21 -0.24
CA ALA A 496 11.52 46.63 -0.08
C ALA A 496 10.02 46.92 -0.28
N ALA A 497 9.39 46.30 -1.29
CA ALA A 497 7.96 46.43 -1.52
C ALA A 497 7.12 45.79 -0.39
N ILE A 498 7.52 44.61 0.11
CA ILE A 498 6.87 43.98 1.27
C ILE A 498 6.99 44.86 2.51
N ARG A 499 8.17 45.45 2.77
CA ARG A 499 8.37 46.39 3.86
C ARG A 499 7.44 47.59 3.74
N ALA A 500 7.33 48.17 2.56
CA ALA A 500 6.45 49.31 2.28
C ALA A 500 4.95 48.97 2.53
N VAL A 501 4.54 47.73 2.29
CA VAL A 501 3.16 47.27 2.63
C VAL A 501 3.03 47.16 4.15
N VAL A 502 4.04 46.61 4.84
CA VAL A 502 4.02 46.49 6.31
C VAL A 502 3.99 47.85 6.98
N ASP A 503 4.68 48.83 6.40
CA ASP A 503 4.78 50.22 6.90
C ASP A 503 3.59 51.11 6.41
N GLY A 504 2.70 50.57 5.56
CA GLY A 504 1.51 51.25 5.03
C GLY A 504 1.79 52.29 3.91
N THR A 505 3.05 52.36 3.41
CA THR A 505 3.44 53.31 2.33
C THR A 505 3.10 52.76 0.92
N LEU A 506 2.92 51.46 0.81
CA LEU A 506 2.46 50.80 -0.41
C LEU A 506 1.17 50.02 -0.09
N VAL A 507 0.06 50.42 -0.70
CA VAL A 507 -1.27 49.82 -0.42
C VAL A 507 -1.72 48.97 -1.61
N PRO A 508 -2.07 47.69 -1.40
CA PRO A 508 -2.69 46.89 -2.45
C PRO A 508 -4.10 47.37 -2.76
N ILE A 509 -4.48 47.34 -4.05
CA ILE A 509 -5.78 47.86 -4.52
C ILE A 509 -6.81 46.74 -4.73
N ALA A 510 -6.36 45.52 -5.06
CA ALA A 510 -7.24 44.38 -5.28
C ALA A 510 -6.56 43.07 -4.84
N HIS A 511 -7.36 42.04 -4.61
CA HIS A 511 -6.93 40.70 -4.27
C HIS A 511 -7.67 39.64 -5.09
N THR A 512 -7.00 38.56 -5.42
CA THR A 512 -7.59 37.37 -6.05
C THR A 512 -7.16 36.10 -5.31
N GLU A 513 -8.09 35.17 -5.16
CA GLU A 513 -7.81 33.84 -4.57
C GLU A 513 -7.09 32.88 -5.53
N GLN A 514 -6.98 33.22 -6.81
CA GLN A 514 -6.26 32.40 -7.80
C GLN A 514 -4.78 32.20 -7.46
N PHE A 515 -4.19 33.07 -6.65
CA PHE A 515 -2.81 32.99 -6.21
C PHE A 515 -2.72 32.90 -4.68
N PRO A 516 -1.92 31.96 -4.15
CA PRO A 516 -1.88 31.72 -2.71
C PRO A 516 -1.20 32.86 -1.93
N GLY A 517 -1.69 33.12 -0.72
CA GLY A 517 -1.09 34.07 0.22
C GLY A 517 -0.96 35.49 -0.31
N ILE A 518 0.19 36.15 -0.01
CA ILE A 518 0.38 37.55 -0.41
C ILE A 518 0.58 37.74 -1.92
N THR A 519 0.76 36.67 -2.69
CA THR A 519 1.01 36.75 -4.14
C THR A 519 -0.24 37.10 -4.95
N GLY A 520 -1.43 36.98 -4.35
CA GLY A 520 -2.73 37.34 -4.95
C GLY A 520 -3.08 38.84 -4.92
N TYR A 521 -2.27 39.67 -4.26
CA TYR A 521 -2.55 41.09 -4.16
C TYR A 521 -2.01 41.86 -5.36
N PHE A 522 -2.79 42.88 -5.83
CA PHE A 522 -2.49 43.71 -6.97
C PHE A 522 -2.08 45.11 -6.53
N PHE A 523 -1.11 45.67 -7.25
CA PHE A 523 -0.56 47.02 -7.01
C PHE A 523 -0.51 47.84 -8.30
N PRO A 524 -0.60 49.17 -8.20
CA PRO A 524 -0.36 50.04 -9.35
C PRO A 524 1.09 49.90 -9.82
N LEU A 525 1.27 49.69 -11.11
CA LEU A 525 2.60 49.51 -11.70
C LEU A 525 3.48 50.74 -11.46
N ALA A 526 2.90 51.96 -11.48
CA ALA A 526 3.62 53.19 -11.19
C ALA A 526 4.24 53.21 -9.79
N GLN A 527 3.52 52.68 -8.79
CA GLN A 527 4.05 52.61 -7.41
C GLN A 527 5.15 51.52 -7.27
N LEU A 528 4.97 50.36 -7.94
CA LEU A 528 5.95 49.28 -7.92
C LEU A 528 7.29 49.66 -8.59
N ARG A 529 7.27 50.59 -9.56
CA ARG A 529 8.47 51.11 -10.25
C ARG A 529 9.48 51.70 -9.26
N LYS A 530 9.05 52.31 -8.14
CA LYS A 530 9.92 52.91 -7.11
C LYS A 530 10.81 51.87 -6.41
N TYR A 531 10.39 50.62 -6.35
CA TYR A 531 11.08 49.52 -5.68
C TYR A 531 11.91 48.67 -6.64
N ARG A 532 11.96 49.02 -7.91
CA ARG A 532 12.71 48.28 -8.92
C ARG A 532 14.21 48.60 -8.83
N PRO A 533 15.10 47.60 -8.65
CA PRO A 533 16.54 47.82 -8.64
C PRO A 533 17.04 48.33 -10.00
N ALA A 534 18.01 49.25 -9.96
CA ALA A 534 18.65 49.80 -11.17
C ALA A 534 19.26 48.70 -12.06
N VAL A 535 19.81 47.64 -11.47
CA VAL A 535 20.40 46.48 -12.17
C VAL A 535 19.37 45.72 -13.04
N GLN A 536 18.11 45.64 -12.62
CA GLN A 536 17.10 44.99 -13.45
C GLN A 536 16.66 45.81 -14.67
N ALA A 537 16.87 47.12 -14.63
CA ALA A 537 16.73 47.95 -15.81
C ALA A 537 17.80 47.58 -16.87
N ARG A 538 19.06 47.33 -16.43
CA ARG A 538 20.17 46.94 -17.30
C ARG A 538 20.04 45.53 -17.91
N ILE A 539 19.33 44.60 -17.23
CA ILE A 539 19.00 43.29 -17.83
C ILE A 539 18.06 43.49 -19.04
N ARG A 540 17.08 44.39 -18.96
CA ARG A 540 16.17 44.66 -20.08
C ARG A 540 16.85 45.36 -21.27
N THR A 541 17.93 46.10 -21.04
CA THR A 541 18.74 46.70 -22.11
C THR A 541 19.65 45.67 -22.81
N GLY A 542 19.66 44.43 -22.34
CA GLY A 542 20.47 43.37 -22.92
C GLY A 542 21.96 43.38 -22.48
N GLU A 543 22.34 44.24 -21.55
CA GLU A 543 23.71 44.30 -21.04
C GLU A 543 24.11 43.09 -20.20
N PHE A 544 23.11 42.45 -19.52
CA PHE A 544 23.30 41.26 -18.70
C PHE A 544 22.29 40.17 -19.06
N LEU A 545 22.75 38.93 -19.01
CA LEU A 545 21.93 37.71 -19.21
C LEU A 545 21.85 36.93 -17.92
N CYS A 546 20.69 36.36 -17.61
CA CYS A 546 20.60 35.35 -16.56
C CYS A 546 21.19 34.01 -17.05
N TYR A 547 21.50 33.09 -16.12
CA TYR A 547 22.09 31.80 -16.47
C TYR A 547 21.19 30.97 -17.43
N THR A 548 19.87 31.13 -17.36
CA THR A 548 18.93 30.45 -18.23
C THR A 548 18.98 30.99 -19.66
N GLU A 549 19.06 32.31 -19.83
CA GLU A 549 19.20 32.98 -21.12
C GLU A 549 20.57 32.67 -21.75
N ALA A 550 21.63 32.75 -20.95
CA ALA A 550 22.98 32.38 -21.37
C ALA A 550 23.05 30.89 -21.79
N ALA A 551 22.36 30.01 -21.05
CA ALA A 551 22.28 28.58 -21.36
C ALA A 551 21.56 28.34 -22.69
N SER A 552 20.42 29.00 -22.91
CA SER A 552 19.69 28.93 -24.18
C SER A 552 20.55 29.43 -25.35
N MET A 553 21.23 30.56 -25.16
CA MET A 553 22.07 31.19 -26.18
C MET A 553 23.29 30.34 -26.55
N LEU A 554 23.85 29.58 -25.58
CA LEU A 554 25.00 28.70 -25.78
C LEU A 554 24.61 27.24 -26.09
N GLY A 555 23.29 26.91 -26.13
CA GLY A 555 22.80 25.54 -26.40
C GLY A 555 23.21 24.52 -25.33
N THR A 556 23.17 24.91 -24.05
CA THR A 556 23.61 24.10 -22.91
C THR A 556 22.65 24.25 -21.72
N THR A 557 23.02 23.73 -20.53
CA THR A 557 22.22 23.85 -19.30
C THR A 557 22.74 24.96 -18.39
N HIS A 558 21.88 25.48 -17.49
CA HIS A 558 22.25 26.50 -16.53
C HIS A 558 23.37 26.06 -15.56
N GLU A 559 23.48 24.73 -15.28
CA GLU A 559 24.54 24.17 -14.45
C GLU A 559 25.91 24.27 -15.12
N VAL A 560 25.96 24.06 -16.44
CA VAL A 560 27.17 24.23 -17.25
C VAL A 560 27.60 25.70 -17.25
N ILE A 561 26.63 26.62 -17.39
CA ILE A 561 26.92 28.06 -17.31
C ILE A 561 27.51 28.41 -15.94
N GLY A 562 26.93 27.88 -14.85
CA GLY A 562 27.44 28.08 -13.50
C GLY A 562 28.90 27.61 -13.32
N LYS A 563 29.25 26.48 -13.93
CA LYS A 563 30.61 25.95 -13.92
C LYS A 563 31.58 26.78 -14.77
N LEU A 564 31.17 27.21 -15.97
CA LEU A 564 31.97 28.08 -16.84
C LEU A 564 32.27 29.43 -16.18
N ALA A 565 31.27 29.99 -15.49
CA ALA A 565 31.48 31.23 -14.70
C ALA A 565 32.41 31.00 -13.52
N ALA A 566 32.22 29.90 -12.76
CA ALA A 566 33.10 29.57 -11.63
C ALA A 566 34.55 29.27 -12.05
N CYS A 567 34.80 28.80 -13.29
CA CYS A 567 36.13 28.58 -13.84
C CYS A 567 36.69 29.83 -14.55
N GLY A 568 36.05 31.00 -14.42
CA GLY A 568 36.53 32.25 -15.03
C GLY A 568 36.45 32.32 -16.55
N ARG A 569 35.69 31.37 -17.18
CA ARG A 569 35.52 31.32 -18.64
C ARG A 569 34.41 32.24 -19.15
N LEU A 570 33.47 32.59 -18.29
CA LEU A 570 32.47 33.64 -18.49
C LEU A 570 32.64 34.66 -17.36
N GLY A 571 32.69 35.93 -17.71
CA GLY A 571 32.89 36.99 -16.71
C GLY A 571 31.78 37.04 -15.67
N ILE A 572 32.13 37.31 -14.42
CA ILE A 572 31.18 37.58 -13.34
C ILE A 572 31.09 39.08 -13.20
N PRO A 573 29.90 39.71 -13.21
CA PRO A 573 29.79 41.14 -13.01
C PRO A 573 30.32 41.55 -11.65
N THR A 574 31.22 42.50 -11.60
CA THR A 574 31.84 43.06 -10.35
C THR A 574 30.84 43.84 -9.50
N GLU A 575 29.72 44.27 -10.08
CA GLU A 575 28.69 45.11 -9.44
C GLU A 575 27.37 44.37 -9.21
N CYS A 576 27.42 43.08 -8.84
CA CYS A 576 26.20 42.40 -8.46
C CYS A 576 25.74 42.80 -7.06
N PRO A 577 24.51 43.32 -6.90
CA PRO A 577 23.92 43.42 -5.56
C PRO A 577 23.84 42.04 -4.93
N HIS A 578 24.08 41.92 -3.62
CA HIS A 578 24.01 40.67 -2.88
C HIS A 578 22.73 39.90 -3.25
N GLY A 579 22.90 38.75 -3.91
CA GLY A 579 21.80 37.85 -4.30
C GLY A 579 21.58 37.68 -5.79
N LEU A 580 22.10 38.52 -6.66
CA LEU A 580 22.03 38.36 -8.13
C LEU A 580 23.31 37.70 -8.72
N SER A 581 23.94 36.82 -7.97
CA SER A 581 25.19 36.11 -8.33
C SER A 581 25.10 35.21 -9.60
N LYS A 582 24.02 35.32 -10.37
CA LYS A 582 23.78 34.51 -11.58
C LYS A 582 23.52 35.38 -12.82
N LEU A 583 24.01 36.60 -12.84
CA LEU A 583 24.01 37.45 -14.03
C LEU A 583 25.38 37.40 -14.68
N LEU A 584 25.41 37.38 -16.00
CA LEU A 584 26.61 37.41 -16.83
C LEU A 584 26.54 38.60 -17.79
N PRO A 585 27.63 39.30 -18.03
CA PRO A 585 27.67 40.29 -19.10
C PRO A 585 27.36 39.64 -20.45
N ALA A 586 26.38 40.18 -21.18
CA ALA A 586 25.97 39.62 -22.47
C ALA A 586 27.16 39.58 -23.46
N ALA A 587 28.04 40.58 -23.39
CA ALA A 587 29.26 40.63 -24.21
C ALA A 587 30.20 39.43 -23.98
N ASP A 588 30.31 38.92 -22.73
CA ASP A 588 31.17 37.78 -22.42
C ASP A 588 30.55 36.45 -22.91
N VAL A 589 29.24 36.33 -22.77
CA VAL A 589 28.51 35.19 -23.29
C VAL A 589 28.59 35.14 -24.82
N GLU A 590 28.46 36.29 -25.48
CA GLU A 590 28.58 36.40 -26.93
C GLU A 590 30.01 36.14 -27.39
N ARG A 591 31.02 36.65 -26.66
CA ARG A 591 32.44 36.37 -26.92
C ARG A 591 32.72 34.84 -26.86
N PHE A 592 32.16 34.19 -25.83
CA PHE A 592 32.29 32.75 -25.68
C PHE A 592 31.57 32.01 -26.81
N ARG A 593 30.36 32.41 -27.19
CA ARG A 593 29.58 31.85 -28.32
C ARG A 593 30.32 31.97 -29.64
N ARG A 594 31.00 33.08 -29.90
CA ARG A 594 31.82 33.30 -31.10
C ARG A 594 33.05 32.38 -31.11
N ARG A 595 33.58 32.03 -29.96
CA ARG A 595 34.81 31.23 -29.85
C ARG A 595 34.54 29.72 -29.80
N TYR A 596 33.49 29.29 -29.16
CA TYR A 596 33.19 27.88 -28.87
C TYR A 596 31.84 27.43 -29.37
N VAL A 597 31.73 26.10 -29.69
CA VAL A 597 30.48 25.42 -30.04
C VAL A 597 30.34 24.19 -29.15
N PRO A 598 29.15 23.93 -28.55
CA PRO A 598 28.89 22.69 -27.80
C PRO A 598 28.98 21.48 -28.74
N VAL A 599 29.59 20.40 -28.29
CA VAL A 599 29.67 19.14 -29.04
C VAL A 599 28.28 18.58 -29.35
N SER A 600 27.28 18.81 -28.49
CA SER A 600 25.89 18.43 -28.72
C SER A 600 25.27 19.10 -29.95
N VAL A 601 25.64 20.36 -30.22
CA VAL A 601 25.17 21.10 -31.39
C VAL A 601 25.85 20.56 -32.68
N LEU A 602 27.15 20.28 -32.58
CA LEU A 602 27.89 19.66 -33.70
C LEU A 602 27.38 18.24 -33.97
N ALA A 603 27.14 17.45 -32.97
CA ALA A 603 26.62 16.08 -33.10
C ALA A 603 25.27 16.05 -33.82
N LYS A 604 24.37 16.99 -33.53
CA LYS A 604 23.12 17.14 -34.27
C LYS A 604 23.34 17.49 -35.73
N ARG A 605 24.29 18.38 -36.03
CA ARG A 605 24.61 18.76 -37.41
C ARG A 605 25.20 17.60 -38.22
N PHE A 606 26.01 16.78 -37.58
CA PHE A 606 26.63 15.60 -38.24
C PHE A 606 25.74 14.35 -38.16
N GLY A 607 24.54 14.40 -37.55
CA GLY A 607 23.66 13.24 -37.39
C GLY A 607 24.34 12.09 -36.64
N THR A 608 25.04 12.39 -35.55
CA THR A 608 25.75 11.43 -34.71
C THR A 608 25.47 11.64 -33.21
N SER A 609 25.90 10.72 -32.35
CA SER A 609 25.74 10.87 -30.92
C SER A 609 26.76 11.85 -30.32
N SER A 610 26.32 12.67 -29.36
CA SER A 610 27.21 13.61 -28.68
C SER A 610 28.32 12.90 -27.90
N LYS A 611 28.10 11.68 -27.45
CA LYS A 611 29.08 10.86 -26.75
C LYS A 611 30.18 10.43 -27.69
N TRP A 612 29.81 9.80 -28.81
CA TRP A 612 30.75 9.34 -29.79
C TRP A 612 31.58 10.50 -30.38
N LEU A 613 30.92 11.62 -30.74
CA LEU A 613 31.63 12.78 -31.29
C LEU A 613 32.57 13.39 -30.25
N GLY A 614 32.18 13.38 -28.99
CA GLY A 614 33.04 13.85 -27.91
C GLY A 614 34.30 13.04 -27.74
N GLU A 615 34.21 11.71 -27.74
CA GLU A 615 35.33 10.78 -27.66
C GLU A 615 36.24 10.91 -28.89
N TYR A 616 35.64 11.04 -30.07
CA TYR A 616 36.40 11.26 -31.34
C TYR A 616 37.18 12.58 -31.29
N LEU A 617 36.59 13.66 -30.83
CA LEU A 617 37.27 14.97 -30.73
C LEU A 617 38.34 15.00 -29.63
N GLU A 618 38.13 14.32 -28.52
CA GLU A 618 39.15 14.18 -27.47
C GLU A 618 40.37 13.39 -27.95
N SER A 619 40.17 12.30 -28.67
CA SER A 619 41.28 11.50 -29.16
C SER A 619 42.16 12.26 -30.18
N ARG A 620 41.57 13.18 -30.94
CA ARG A 620 42.26 13.86 -32.04
C ARG A 620 42.64 15.33 -31.75
N TYR A 621 41.96 15.97 -30.80
CA TYR A 621 42.12 17.39 -30.47
C TYR A 621 42.08 17.64 -28.96
N SER A 622 42.67 16.75 -28.17
CA SER A 622 42.56 16.75 -26.67
C SER A 622 42.94 18.10 -26.03
N SER A 623 43.96 18.78 -26.52
CA SER A 623 44.41 20.06 -25.97
C SER A 623 43.47 21.23 -26.28
N HIS A 624 42.50 21.07 -27.17
CA HIS A 624 41.63 22.15 -27.64
C HIS A 624 40.17 21.97 -27.20
N VAL A 625 39.81 20.82 -26.65
CA VAL A 625 38.46 20.52 -26.19
C VAL A 625 38.28 21.01 -24.77
N LEU A 626 37.35 21.95 -24.57
CA LEU A 626 36.98 22.42 -23.23
C LEU A 626 35.88 21.50 -22.65
N ALA A 627 36.25 20.68 -21.68
CA ALA A 627 35.34 19.81 -20.98
C ALA A 627 34.87 20.39 -19.66
N VAL A 628 33.54 20.45 -19.48
CA VAL A 628 32.89 20.87 -18.22
C VAL A 628 32.26 19.64 -17.59
N ARG A 629 32.81 19.20 -16.45
CA ARG A 629 32.30 18.04 -15.69
C ARG A 629 31.23 18.49 -14.69
N LEU A 630 30.08 17.85 -14.75
CA LEU A 630 29.00 17.92 -13.75
C LEU A 630 29.00 16.64 -12.91
N ARG A 631 28.14 16.55 -11.88
CA ARG A 631 28.07 15.36 -11.00
C ARG A 631 27.71 14.07 -11.76
N THR A 632 26.81 14.16 -12.73
CA THR A 632 26.25 13.01 -13.47
C THR A 632 26.51 13.05 -14.97
N SER A 633 27.10 14.14 -15.47
CA SER A 633 27.27 14.32 -16.91
C SER A 633 28.51 15.17 -17.23
N ARG A 634 28.89 15.17 -18.49
CA ARG A 634 30.00 15.95 -19.03
C ARG A 634 29.54 16.68 -20.28
N THR A 635 29.78 17.99 -20.33
CA THR A 635 29.52 18.81 -21.52
C THR A 635 30.83 19.29 -22.09
N MET A 636 31.00 19.19 -23.40
CA MET A 636 32.21 19.56 -24.09
C MET A 636 31.95 20.67 -25.10
N PHE A 637 32.91 21.57 -25.21
CA PHE A 637 32.92 22.67 -26.15
C PHE A 637 34.19 22.61 -27.01
N VAL A 638 34.06 22.96 -28.27
CA VAL A 638 35.16 22.96 -29.26
C VAL A 638 35.31 24.35 -29.86
N PRO A 639 36.53 24.86 -30.04
CA PRO A 639 36.73 26.11 -30.76
C PRO A 639 36.13 26.03 -32.19
N ARG A 640 35.48 27.10 -32.61
CA ARG A 640 34.86 27.14 -33.96
C ARG A 640 35.83 26.90 -35.09
N GLN A 641 37.08 27.37 -34.94
CA GLN A 641 38.14 27.10 -35.91
C GLN A 641 38.48 25.62 -36.10
N ILE A 642 38.34 24.83 -35.04
CA ILE A 642 38.47 23.37 -35.10
C ILE A 642 37.17 22.74 -35.60
N ALA A 643 36.02 23.22 -35.13
CA ALA A 643 34.73 22.72 -35.53
C ALA A 643 34.50 22.76 -37.07
N SER A 644 35.02 23.80 -37.73
CA SER A 644 34.97 23.95 -39.18
C SER A 644 35.92 22.97 -39.96
N ARG A 645 36.94 22.43 -39.26
CA ARG A 645 37.92 21.48 -39.84
C ARG A 645 37.61 20.02 -39.52
N VAL A 646 36.61 19.75 -38.71
CA VAL A 646 36.23 18.39 -38.31
C VAL A 646 35.65 17.67 -39.51
N ARG A 647 36.30 16.57 -39.91
CA ARG A 647 35.80 15.64 -40.93
C ARG A 647 35.51 14.30 -40.27
N ILE A 648 34.31 13.82 -40.41
CA ILE A 648 33.89 12.51 -39.90
C ILE A 648 33.90 11.51 -41.06
N PRO A 649 34.63 10.38 -40.94
CA PRO A 649 34.63 9.37 -41.99
C PRO A 649 33.21 8.92 -42.34
N GLY A 650 32.87 8.93 -43.64
CA GLY A 650 31.55 8.50 -44.11
C GLY A 650 30.41 9.53 -44.00
N LYS A 651 30.69 10.81 -43.64
CA LYS A 651 29.67 11.88 -43.61
C LYS A 651 30.08 13.08 -44.47
N PRO A 652 29.11 13.79 -45.10
CA PRO A 652 29.40 14.95 -45.95
C PRO A 652 30.08 16.07 -45.13
N THR A 653 31.03 16.74 -45.76
CA THR A 653 31.69 17.95 -45.23
C THR A 653 30.66 19.07 -45.11
N LEU A 654 30.53 19.68 -43.94
CA LEU A 654 29.73 20.87 -43.78
C LEU A 654 30.45 22.06 -44.44
N ALA A 655 29.82 22.64 -45.43
CA ALA A 655 30.22 23.91 -46.01
C ALA A 655 30.02 25.07 -45.04
#